data_49a02139edf93829ebcb89ffd3a827b9
#
_entry.id   49a02139edf93829ebcb89ffd3a827b9
#
_cell.length_a   1.000
_cell.length_b   1.000
_cell.length_c   1.000
_cell.angle_alpha   90.00
_cell.angle_beta   90.00
_cell.angle_gamma   90.00
#
_symmetry.space_group_name_H-M   'P 1'
#
loop_
_entity.id
_entity.type
_entity.pdbx_description
1 polymer ?
#
loop_
_entity_poly.entity_id
_entity_poly.type
_entity_poly.pdbx_seq_one_letter_code
_entity_poly.pdbx_strand_id
1 'polypeptide(L)'
;MGGAGGPPGGGGLGGANKQSSLFSVSDCAKVLLVASTGVVLFNELVRKRKNSFFFFRDGGGSMNARLPPREEGATTTTTKRGGKKKSEEQKEDYDANDETRIFYASTSGNARSLAQQLGADLDAMVIDLSDVLEPEKTFANEGGNDEMGDKTGNGKERNGKVLKRAIFVVSTTTGGEIASDAKHFMKWAEEQAYDERAGWSYLKELKFCVFGVGDSQYEENFNRAARMIDKHFARMGAERILRKFDGDESSEVEMKVQFAKWTEKVKGRVLPAAALPAKEKRRMKKEANKDDDDDDEEEEGDRSDTESYFSGSEDDMDVEDVGGDDGSARDPNAPKPEMVTPKLRKALTKQGYKILGTHSGVKLCRWTKAMLRGRGGCYKHAFYGIESHRCMETTPSLACANKCVFCWRHHTNPVGKEWKWEMNPAEDIVNDALGQHRKMINEMRGVPGVTEAKLQEGMDPRHCALSLVGEPIMYPEIGKFVGLLHERRISTFLVTNAQFPKAIEDLPPITQLYVSVDAATPETLKAIDRPLHSDYWDRFVGSLSSLKTKPQRTVYRLTLVAGWNLAEAEEYAKLVKLGEPDFIEIKGVTYCGSSDKSASALTMKNVPYHEDVVKFSQEICRLTNIEQEEKGASSYELACEHSHSCCVLLARTKDYKIDGEWHTWIDYEKFQDLVAKGEPFEAKDYIRKTPEWSVFGAKEGGFDPNQTRVRKIRNHPAKEK
;
A
#
# COMPACT_ATOMS: atom_id res chain seq x y z
N MET A 1 -43.23 -48.49 -46.62
CA MET A 1 -43.86 -49.71 -46.14
C MET A 1 -43.70 -49.72 -44.65
N GLY A 2 -44.62 -49.36 -43.86
CA GLY A 2 -45.84 -49.97 -43.45
C GLY A 2 -45.58 -50.61 -42.10
N GLY A 3 -46.25 -50.43 -41.08
CA GLY A 3 -47.48 -49.98 -40.54
C GLY A 3 -47.43 -50.20 -39.03
N ALA A 4 -47.96 -49.35 -38.20
CA ALA A 4 -49.26 -49.31 -37.55
C ALA A 4 -49.55 -50.47 -36.57
N GLY A 5 -49.90 -50.18 -35.32
CA GLY A 5 -50.58 -51.06 -34.39
C GLY A 5 -50.47 -50.64 -32.91
N GLY A 6 -51.46 -49.91 -32.40
CA GLY A 6 -51.74 -49.89 -30.97
C GLY A 6 -53.08 -50.65 -30.70
N PRO A 7 -53.69 -50.44 -29.51
CA PRO A 7 -53.49 -50.99 -28.17
C PRO A 7 -54.53 -52.11 -27.92
N PRO A 8 -54.94 -52.62 -26.73
CA PRO A 8 -55.34 -51.93 -25.49
C PRO A 8 -55.18 -52.70 -24.14
N GLY A 9 -55.45 -52.03 -23.07
CA GLY A 9 -56.27 -52.55 -21.97
C GLY A 9 -55.57 -53.03 -20.69
N GLY A 10 -55.83 -52.38 -19.62
CA GLY A 10 -56.72 -52.76 -18.55
C GLY A 10 -56.07 -52.97 -17.19
N GLY A 11 -56.50 -52.14 -16.23
CA GLY A 11 -56.89 -52.63 -14.92
C GLY A 11 -55.92 -52.52 -13.75
N GLY A 12 -56.41 -51.84 -12.70
CA GLY A 12 -56.03 -52.21 -11.35
C GLY A 12 -55.68 -51.09 -10.35
N LEU A 13 -56.64 -50.69 -9.65
CA LEU A 13 -56.75 -49.88 -8.42
C LEU A 13 -55.62 -50.12 -7.37
N GLY A 14 -55.16 -49.07 -6.76
CA GLY A 14 -54.37 -49.14 -5.51
C GLY A 14 -54.14 -47.73 -4.97
N GLY A 15 -54.98 -47.23 -4.09
CA GLY A 15 -54.92 -45.90 -3.47
C GLY A 15 -53.77 -45.76 -2.48
N ALA A 16 -53.14 -44.61 -2.50
CA ALA A 16 -52.33 -44.15 -1.39
C ALA A 16 -52.59 -42.67 -1.13
N ASN A 17 -53.08 -42.42 0.04
CA ASN A 17 -53.45 -41.19 0.67
C ASN A 17 -52.30 -40.12 0.60
N LYS A 18 -52.56 -38.98 -0.07
CA LYS A 18 -51.86 -37.76 0.13
C LYS A 18 -52.58 -36.91 1.16
N GLN A 19 -52.05 -36.87 2.39
CA GLN A 19 -52.37 -35.83 3.35
C GLN A 19 -51.57 -34.60 3.01
N SER A 20 -52.16 -33.62 2.36
CA SER A 20 -51.71 -32.25 2.27
C SER A 20 -52.17 -31.52 3.54
N SER A 21 -51.23 -31.25 4.46
CA SER A 21 -51.46 -30.35 5.59
C SER A 21 -51.50 -28.91 5.11
N LEU A 22 -52.68 -28.37 4.96
CA LEU A 22 -52.95 -26.94 4.83
C LEU A 22 -52.68 -26.27 6.17
N PHE A 23 -51.63 -25.47 6.24
CA PHE A 23 -51.44 -24.52 7.34
C PHE A 23 -52.56 -23.47 7.27
N SER A 24 -53.30 -23.30 8.37
CA SER A 24 -54.37 -22.34 8.43
C SER A 24 -53.85 -20.91 8.61
N VAL A 25 -54.60 -19.94 8.10
CA VAL A 25 -54.31 -18.48 8.24
C VAL A 25 -54.16 -18.09 9.72
N SER A 26 -54.74 -18.87 10.66
CA SER A 26 -54.58 -18.72 12.11
C SER A 26 -53.17 -18.97 12.64
N ASP A 27 -52.39 -19.85 12.00
CA ASP A 27 -51.04 -20.18 12.47
C ASP A 27 -50.03 -19.13 12.01
N CYS A 28 -50.23 -18.52 10.85
CA CYS A 28 -49.44 -17.36 10.40
C CYS A 28 -49.65 -16.12 11.31
N ALA A 29 -50.87 -15.91 11.82
CA ALA A 29 -51.16 -14.83 12.75
C ALA A 29 -50.47 -15.01 14.11
N LYS A 30 -50.32 -16.25 14.60
CA LYS A 30 -49.63 -16.56 15.85
C LYS A 30 -48.10 -16.36 15.74
N VAL A 31 -47.50 -16.70 14.62
CA VAL A 31 -46.07 -16.48 14.37
C VAL A 31 -45.75 -14.98 14.26
N LEU A 32 -46.60 -14.19 13.61
CA LEU A 32 -46.47 -12.74 13.54
C LEU A 32 -46.68 -12.06 14.90
N LEU A 33 -47.56 -12.58 15.76
CA LEU A 33 -47.78 -12.03 17.10
C LEU A 33 -46.59 -12.29 18.04
N VAL A 34 -45.92 -13.43 17.94
CA VAL A 34 -44.72 -13.76 18.73
C VAL A 34 -43.52 -12.94 18.26
N ALA A 35 -43.39 -12.70 16.96
CA ALA A 35 -42.32 -11.84 16.42
C ALA A 35 -42.48 -10.37 16.83
N SER A 36 -43.74 -9.85 16.83
CA SER A 36 -44.01 -8.46 17.22
C SER A 36 -43.82 -8.23 18.72
N THR A 37 -44.19 -9.19 19.58
CA THR A 37 -43.97 -9.10 21.03
C THR A 37 -42.48 -9.24 21.38
N GLY A 38 -41.67 -10.01 20.64
CA GLY A 38 -40.22 -10.10 20.79
C GLY A 38 -39.53 -8.76 20.50
N VAL A 39 -39.92 -8.09 19.44
CA VAL A 39 -39.38 -6.76 19.07
C VAL A 39 -39.75 -5.68 20.09
N VAL A 40 -40.96 -5.70 20.62
CA VAL A 40 -41.41 -4.75 21.66
C VAL A 40 -40.66 -4.96 22.95
N LEU A 41 -40.44 -6.20 23.39
CA LEU A 41 -39.67 -6.54 24.60
C LEU A 41 -38.15 -6.18 24.44
N PHE A 42 -37.62 -6.39 23.25
CA PHE A 42 -36.21 -6.00 22.97
C PHE A 42 -36.02 -4.47 23.00
N ASN A 43 -36.96 -3.72 22.40
CA ASN A 43 -36.93 -2.26 22.42
C ASN A 43 -37.14 -1.70 23.84
N GLU A 44 -37.93 -2.33 24.69
CA GLU A 44 -38.12 -1.94 26.09
C GLU A 44 -36.88 -2.23 26.94
N LEU A 45 -36.16 -3.34 26.70
CA LEU A 45 -34.90 -3.69 27.33
C LEU A 45 -33.78 -2.69 26.97
N VAL A 46 -33.71 -2.30 25.69
CA VAL A 46 -32.75 -1.28 25.21
C VAL A 46 -33.10 0.09 25.79
N ARG A 47 -34.39 0.43 25.92
CA ARG A 47 -34.82 1.70 26.53
C ARG A 47 -34.55 1.75 28.04
N LYS A 48 -34.71 0.63 28.77
CA LYS A 48 -34.35 0.54 30.19
C LYS A 48 -32.83 0.63 30.43
N ARG A 49 -31.99 0.11 29.52
CA ARG A 49 -30.53 0.28 29.61
C ARG A 49 -30.07 1.73 29.37
N LYS A 50 -30.71 2.47 28.44
CA LYS A 50 -30.40 3.88 28.21
C LYS A 50 -30.77 4.78 29.39
N ASN A 51 -31.81 4.46 30.15
CA ASN A 51 -32.21 5.24 31.30
C ASN A 51 -31.41 4.97 32.60
N SER A 52 -30.58 3.93 32.65
CA SER A 52 -29.69 3.66 33.80
C SER A 52 -28.37 4.45 33.76
N PHE A 53 -28.06 5.13 32.66
CA PHE A 53 -26.83 5.90 32.52
C PHE A 53 -26.98 7.42 32.80
N PHE A 54 -28.20 7.88 33.19
CA PHE A 54 -28.48 9.32 33.35
C PHE A 54 -28.87 9.73 34.82
N PHE A 55 -28.49 8.94 35.82
CA PHE A 55 -28.72 9.34 37.21
C PHE A 55 -27.45 9.21 38.08
N PHE A 56 -26.46 10.05 37.83
CA PHE A 56 -25.43 10.43 38.79
C PHE A 56 -24.84 11.78 38.41
N ARG A 57 -25.63 12.84 38.64
CA ARG A 57 -25.13 14.20 38.83
C ARG A 57 -26.26 15.01 39.44
N ASP A 58 -26.16 15.22 40.75
CA ASP A 58 -26.45 16.40 41.48
C ASP A 58 -26.68 16.01 42.96
N GLY A 59 -25.83 16.52 43.81
CA GLY A 59 -25.93 16.39 45.27
C GLY A 59 -24.71 17.03 45.93
N GLY A 60 -24.73 18.37 46.05
CA GLY A 60 -23.72 19.14 46.71
C GLY A 60 -23.73 18.86 48.23
N GLY A 61 -22.56 18.72 48.78
CA GLY A 61 -22.34 18.59 50.21
C GLY A 61 -20.89 18.97 50.55
N SER A 62 -20.73 20.21 50.96
CA SER A 62 -19.51 20.77 51.56
C SER A 62 -19.13 20.00 52.84
N MET A 63 -17.90 19.49 52.89
CA MET A 63 -17.24 19.27 54.20
C MET A 63 -15.72 19.52 54.09
N ASN A 64 -15.31 20.54 54.83
CA ASN A 64 -13.94 20.88 55.17
C ASN A 64 -13.22 19.73 55.90
N ALA A 65 -12.07 19.33 55.43
CA ALA A 65 -11.10 18.59 56.22
C ALA A 65 -9.72 19.24 56.10
N ARG A 66 -9.21 19.66 57.24
CA ARG A 66 -7.94 20.38 57.44
C ARG A 66 -6.74 19.48 57.14
N LEU A 67 -5.72 20.07 56.53
CA LEU A 67 -4.35 19.56 56.46
C LEU A 67 -3.57 19.91 57.73
N PRO A 68 -2.64 19.11 58.24
CA PRO A 68 -1.76 19.46 59.34
C PRO A 68 -0.55 20.29 58.86
N PRO A 69 0.15 21.00 59.78
CA PRO A 69 0.99 22.15 59.48
C PRO A 69 2.40 21.80 59.02
N ARG A 70 2.95 22.70 58.22
CA ARG A 70 4.36 22.77 57.81
C ARG A 70 5.19 23.38 58.94
N GLU A 71 6.38 22.82 59.16
CA GLU A 71 7.46 23.49 59.90
C GLU A 71 8.27 24.35 58.91
N GLU A 72 8.54 25.58 59.35
CA GLU A 72 9.32 26.61 58.69
C GLU A 72 10.81 26.44 58.93
N GLY A 73 11.61 26.61 57.92
CA GLY A 73 13.05 26.83 58.01
C GLY A 73 13.46 27.75 56.87
N ALA A 74 13.61 29.04 57.22
CA ALA A 74 13.95 30.12 56.31
C ALA A 74 15.44 30.09 55.93
N THR A 75 15.75 30.38 54.67
CA THR A 75 16.79 31.36 54.26
C THR A 75 16.59 31.83 52.82
N THR A 76 16.53 33.13 52.72
CA THR A 76 16.47 33.98 51.53
C THR A 76 17.67 33.84 50.59
N THR A 77 17.46 33.81 49.28
CA THR A 77 18.14 34.71 48.32
C THR A 77 17.51 34.66 46.90
N THR A 78 17.06 35.84 46.52
CA THR A 78 16.96 36.48 45.16
C THR A 78 16.82 35.67 43.89
N THR A 79 15.67 35.91 43.26
CA THR A 79 15.28 35.93 41.85
C THR A 79 16.37 35.99 40.77
N LYS A 80 16.24 35.11 39.75
CA LYS A 80 16.35 35.49 38.35
C LYS A 80 15.57 34.52 37.44
N ARG A 81 14.91 35.14 36.45
CA ARG A 81 14.01 34.57 35.41
C ARG A 81 14.68 33.54 34.54
N GLY A 82 13.89 32.53 34.11
CA GLY A 82 13.80 32.04 32.72
C GLY A 82 15.02 31.29 32.19
N GLY A 83 14.97 29.96 32.21
CA GLY A 83 15.84 29.11 31.41
C GLY A 83 15.01 28.08 30.67
N LYS A 84 14.90 28.23 29.35
CA LYS A 84 14.45 27.19 28.44
C LYS A 84 15.30 25.93 28.69
N LYS A 85 14.66 24.77 28.83
CA LYS A 85 15.36 23.48 28.81
C LYS A 85 16.02 23.32 27.43
N LYS A 86 17.34 23.35 27.39
CA LYS A 86 18.12 22.87 26.25
C LYS A 86 17.92 21.38 26.14
N SER A 87 17.51 20.94 24.93
CA SER A 87 17.66 19.56 24.49
C SER A 87 19.14 19.18 24.57
N GLU A 88 19.43 18.06 25.23
CA GLU A 88 20.78 17.47 25.23
C GLU A 88 21.10 17.08 23.76
N GLU A 89 22.10 17.75 23.18
CA GLU A 89 22.77 17.31 21.97
C GLU A 89 23.35 15.91 22.23
N GLN A 90 22.80 14.90 21.57
CA GLN A 90 23.44 13.58 21.49
C GLN A 90 24.81 13.78 20.79
N LYS A 91 25.89 13.62 21.53
CA LYS A 91 27.21 13.46 20.97
C LYS A 91 27.21 12.12 20.21
N GLU A 92 27.19 12.18 18.89
CA GLU A 92 27.46 10.99 18.07
C GLU A 92 28.91 10.54 18.35
N ASP A 93 29.08 9.35 18.89
CA ASP A 93 30.37 8.71 19.06
C ASP A 93 30.94 8.36 17.67
N TYR A 94 32.10 8.86 17.38
CA TYR A 94 32.81 8.65 16.12
C TYR A 94 33.50 7.27 16.20
N ASP A 95 32.92 6.27 15.53
CA ASP A 95 33.55 4.96 15.40
C ASP A 95 34.66 5.01 14.35
N ALA A 96 35.86 4.56 14.71
CA ALA A 96 37.03 4.50 13.80
C ALA A 96 36.84 3.55 12.61
N ASN A 97 35.77 2.73 12.63
CA ASN A 97 35.41 1.80 11.57
C ASN A 97 34.46 2.42 10.52
N ASP A 98 33.96 3.64 10.73
CA ASP A 98 33.06 4.32 9.80
C ASP A 98 33.81 4.84 8.55
N GLU A 99 33.40 4.39 7.36
CA GLU A 99 34.00 4.81 6.09
C GLU A 99 33.14 5.82 5.34
N THR A 100 33.79 6.90 4.86
CA THR A 100 33.20 7.88 3.93
C THR A 100 33.73 7.61 2.52
N ARG A 101 32.83 7.49 1.52
CA ARG A 101 33.21 7.38 0.11
C ARG A 101 32.50 8.44 -0.72
N ILE A 102 33.19 8.91 -1.76
CA ILE A 102 32.69 9.90 -2.70
C ILE A 102 32.40 9.19 -4.02
N PHE A 103 31.18 9.36 -4.53
CA PHE A 103 30.74 8.77 -5.78
C PHE A 103 30.48 9.87 -6.80
N TYR A 104 30.89 9.67 -8.04
CA TYR A 104 30.60 10.63 -9.09
C TYR A 104 30.07 9.97 -10.37
N ALA A 105 29.35 10.78 -11.16
CA ALA A 105 29.02 10.47 -12.55
C ALA A 105 29.25 11.74 -13.38
N SER A 106 30.03 11.63 -14.44
CA SER A 106 30.47 12.80 -15.20
C SER A 106 30.55 12.52 -16.70
N THR A 107 29.90 13.36 -17.50
CA THR A 107 29.98 13.29 -18.97
C THR A 107 31.12 14.14 -19.51
N SER A 108 31.28 15.36 -19.02
CA SER A 108 32.31 16.35 -19.44
C SER A 108 33.58 16.33 -18.60
N GLY A 109 33.61 15.57 -17.49
CA GLY A 109 34.72 15.55 -16.54
C GLY A 109 34.60 16.57 -15.40
N ASN A 110 33.67 17.51 -15.42
CA ASN A 110 33.48 18.52 -14.39
C ASN A 110 33.15 17.89 -13.01
N ALA A 111 32.14 17.03 -12.94
CA ALA A 111 31.79 16.37 -11.69
C ALA A 111 32.93 15.47 -11.16
N ARG A 112 33.70 14.82 -12.04
CA ARG A 112 34.90 14.04 -11.69
C ARG A 112 35.95 14.91 -11.03
N SER A 113 36.28 16.07 -11.61
CA SER A 113 37.29 16.99 -11.07
C SER A 113 36.91 17.50 -9.68
N LEU A 114 35.62 17.86 -9.49
CA LEU A 114 35.08 18.32 -8.19
C LEU A 114 35.11 17.18 -7.15
N ALA A 115 34.73 15.98 -7.53
CA ALA A 115 34.75 14.80 -6.65
C ALA A 115 36.21 14.47 -6.21
N GLN A 116 37.19 14.55 -7.11
CA GLN A 116 38.60 14.33 -6.80
C GLN A 116 39.12 15.38 -5.82
N GLN A 117 38.74 16.65 -6.01
CA GLN A 117 39.09 17.72 -5.07
C GLN A 117 38.53 17.45 -3.68
N LEU A 118 37.24 17.05 -3.59
CA LEU A 118 36.60 16.70 -2.32
C LEU A 118 37.28 15.49 -1.66
N GLY A 119 37.67 14.48 -2.47
CA GLY A 119 38.38 13.30 -2.00
C GLY A 119 39.68 13.62 -1.34
N ALA A 120 40.48 14.53 -1.94
CA ALA A 120 41.72 15.04 -1.35
C ALA A 120 41.48 15.84 -0.06
N ASP A 121 40.36 16.59 0.00
CA ASP A 121 40.00 17.41 1.15
C ASP A 121 39.50 16.59 2.36
N LEU A 122 38.87 15.45 2.12
CA LEU A 122 38.31 14.58 3.15
C LEU A 122 39.15 13.32 3.42
N ASP A 123 40.27 13.13 2.70
CA ASP A 123 41.01 11.85 2.68
C ASP A 123 40.13 10.64 2.43
N ALA A 124 39.21 10.78 1.45
CA ALA A 124 38.17 9.80 1.15
C ALA A 124 38.31 9.19 -0.25
N MET A 125 37.97 7.92 -0.39
CA MET A 125 38.02 7.21 -1.67
C MET A 125 36.99 7.80 -2.65
N VAL A 126 37.43 8.05 -3.89
CA VAL A 126 36.60 8.56 -4.99
C VAL A 126 36.32 7.44 -5.98
N ILE A 127 35.06 7.19 -6.27
CA ILE A 127 34.61 6.04 -7.07
C ILE A 127 33.73 6.57 -8.21
N ASP A 128 33.97 6.09 -9.43
CA ASP A 128 33.04 6.32 -10.54
C ASP A 128 31.80 5.44 -10.38
N LEU A 129 30.62 6.02 -10.55
CA LEU A 129 29.36 5.25 -10.48
C LEU A 129 29.27 4.21 -11.61
N SER A 130 30.03 4.38 -12.70
CA SER A 130 30.13 3.36 -13.75
C SER A 130 30.84 2.08 -13.28
N ASP A 131 31.73 2.18 -12.29
CA ASP A 131 32.48 1.06 -11.72
C ASP A 131 31.69 0.34 -10.60
N VAL A 132 30.60 0.92 -10.11
CA VAL A 132 29.73 0.33 -9.08
C VAL A 132 28.79 -0.70 -9.72
N LEU A 133 29.33 -1.86 -10.06
CA LEU A 133 28.60 -2.89 -10.81
C LEU A 133 27.56 -3.66 -9.98
N GLU A 134 27.75 -3.74 -8.67
CA GLU A 134 26.85 -4.36 -7.70
C GLU A 134 26.51 -3.34 -6.60
N PRO A 135 25.63 -2.38 -6.88
CA PRO A 135 25.30 -1.31 -5.92
C PRO A 135 24.75 -1.85 -4.60
N GLU A 136 24.01 -2.96 -4.61
CA GLU A 136 23.48 -3.61 -3.41
C GLU A 136 24.60 -4.02 -2.44
N LYS A 137 25.72 -4.52 -2.91
CA LYS A 137 26.87 -4.87 -2.06
C LYS A 137 27.64 -3.63 -1.57
N THR A 138 27.55 -2.52 -2.32
CA THR A 138 28.23 -1.28 -1.97
C THR A 138 27.48 -0.49 -0.92
N PHE A 139 26.14 -0.42 -1.01
CA PHE A 139 25.31 0.47 -0.22
C PHE A 139 24.45 -0.22 0.84
N ALA A 140 24.05 -1.49 0.66
CA ALA A 140 23.06 -2.14 1.53
C ALA A 140 23.67 -2.91 2.72
N ASN A 141 24.99 -2.92 2.92
CA ASN A 141 25.66 -3.66 4.00
C ASN A 141 25.06 -5.09 4.18
N GLU A 142 24.91 -5.85 3.10
CA GLU A 142 24.67 -7.29 3.20
C GLU A 142 25.95 -7.99 3.71
N GLY A 143 26.34 -7.63 4.91
CA GLY A 143 27.43 -8.18 5.69
C GLY A 143 26.87 -9.12 6.71
N GLY A 144 26.77 -10.30 6.36
CA GLY A 144 27.20 -11.57 6.83
C GLY A 144 26.78 -11.94 8.22
N ASN A 145 25.99 -12.98 8.33
CA ASN A 145 26.27 -14.12 9.16
C ASN A 145 26.53 -15.31 8.22
N ASP A 146 27.69 -15.32 7.59
CA ASP A 146 28.27 -16.54 7.03
C ASP A 146 29.21 -17.14 8.06
N GLU A 147 28.62 -17.74 9.11
CA GLU A 147 29.26 -18.80 9.86
C GLU A 147 29.24 -20.09 9.00
N MET A 148 30.11 -20.16 8.00
CA MET A 148 30.63 -21.41 7.48
C MET A 148 32.08 -21.20 7.04
N GLY A 149 32.96 -21.62 7.93
CA GLY A 149 34.39 -21.56 7.70
C GLY A 149 34.82 -22.39 6.51
N ASP A 150 35.51 -21.78 5.58
CA ASP A 150 36.52 -22.47 4.77
C ASP A 150 37.91 -21.92 5.16
N LYS A 151 38.66 -22.78 5.85
CA LYS A 151 40.07 -22.61 6.19
C LYS A 151 40.93 -23.05 5.03
N THR A 152 41.19 -22.19 4.05
CA THR A 152 42.38 -22.35 3.20
C THR A 152 43.05 -20.99 3.02
N GLY A 153 44.30 -20.96 3.48
CA GLY A 153 45.09 -19.76 3.68
C GLY A 153 45.56 -19.08 2.40
N ASN A 154 45.52 -17.82 2.44
CA ASN A 154 46.52 -16.79 2.21
C ASN A 154 45.84 -15.42 2.30
N GLY A 155 45.85 -14.87 3.50
CA GLY A 155 45.19 -13.62 3.81
C GLY A 155 45.96 -12.40 3.34
N LYS A 156 45.25 -11.50 2.68
CA LYS A 156 45.40 -10.07 2.89
C LYS A 156 44.09 -9.65 3.56
N GLU A 157 44.21 -9.27 4.84
CA GLU A 157 43.12 -8.63 5.61
C GLU A 157 42.58 -7.46 4.79
N ARG A 158 41.35 -7.59 4.29
CA ARG A 158 40.55 -6.42 3.93
C ARG A 158 40.12 -5.81 5.25
N ASN A 159 40.68 -4.65 5.58
CA ASN A 159 40.25 -3.81 6.68
C ASN A 159 38.72 -3.67 6.60
N GLY A 160 38.00 -4.22 7.58
CA GLY A 160 36.54 -4.31 7.62
C GLY A 160 35.88 -2.97 7.95
N LYS A 161 36.15 -1.92 7.14
CA LYS A 161 35.45 -0.65 7.25
C LYS A 161 34.10 -0.72 6.55
N VAL A 162 33.04 -0.39 7.25
CA VAL A 162 31.68 -0.36 6.75
C VAL A 162 31.36 1.02 6.17
N LEU A 163 30.78 1.07 4.97
CA LEU A 163 30.33 2.33 4.36
C LEU A 163 29.18 2.93 5.19
N LYS A 164 29.43 4.06 5.82
CA LYS A 164 28.44 4.80 6.62
C LYS A 164 28.06 6.13 6.00
N ARG A 165 28.90 6.69 5.12
CA ARG A 165 28.66 7.99 4.49
C ARG A 165 28.95 7.92 2.99
N ALA A 166 27.94 8.24 2.16
CA ALA A 166 28.04 8.33 0.71
C ALA A 166 27.85 9.78 0.26
N ILE A 167 28.85 10.36 -0.42
CA ILE A 167 28.77 11.71 -0.95
C ILE A 167 28.72 11.61 -2.46
N PHE A 168 27.70 12.20 -3.09
CA PHE A 168 27.50 12.13 -4.53
C PHE A 168 27.81 13.47 -5.19
N VAL A 169 28.60 13.45 -6.27
CA VAL A 169 28.86 14.61 -7.15
C VAL A 169 28.47 14.20 -8.57
N VAL A 170 27.35 14.69 -9.08
CA VAL A 170 26.70 14.11 -10.26
C VAL A 170 26.37 15.17 -11.30
N SER A 171 26.87 14.99 -12.54
CA SER A 171 26.44 15.80 -13.67
C SER A 171 25.14 15.27 -14.30
N THR A 172 24.33 16.22 -14.78
CA THR A 172 23.10 15.93 -15.53
C THR A 172 23.32 16.28 -17.01
N THR A 173 22.96 15.37 -17.90
CA THR A 173 23.00 15.62 -19.35
C THR A 173 21.87 16.56 -19.79
N THR A 174 21.96 17.12 -21.00
CA THR A 174 20.90 17.97 -21.58
C THR A 174 19.52 17.31 -21.64
N GLY A 175 19.47 15.97 -21.70
CA GLY A 175 18.24 15.19 -21.61
C GLY A 175 17.74 14.90 -20.19
N GLY A 176 18.37 15.48 -19.15
CA GLY A 176 18.00 15.26 -17.76
C GLY A 176 18.44 13.91 -17.19
N GLU A 177 19.27 13.17 -17.88
CA GLU A 177 19.74 11.85 -17.46
C GLU A 177 21.15 11.92 -16.84
N ILE A 178 21.48 10.91 -16.03
CA ILE A 178 22.86 10.69 -15.57
C ILE A 178 23.74 10.26 -16.76
N ALA A 179 25.06 10.38 -16.61
CA ALA A 179 26.02 9.89 -17.61
C ALA A 179 25.69 8.46 -18.06
N SER A 180 25.85 8.18 -19.37
CA SER A 180 25.36 6.95 -20.03
C SER A 180 25.88 5.65 -19.41
N ASP A 181 27.11 5.66 -18.94
CA ASP A 181 27.84 4.56 -18.31
C ASP A 181 27.37 4.30 -16.87
N ALA A 182 26.82 5.31 -16.17
CA ALA A 182 26.26 5.21 -14.83
C ALA A 182 24.73 4.91 -14.83
N LYS A 183 24.08 4.74 -15.98
CA LYS A 183 22.61 4.48 -16.06
C LYS A 183 22.18 3.23 -15.30
N HIS A 184 23.02 2.20 -15.22
CA HIS A 184 22.73 0.99 -14.47
C HIS A 184 22.59 1.25 -12.97
N PHE A 185 23.41 2.14 -12.41
CA PHE A 185 23.29 2.57 -11.02
C PHE A 185 21.98 3.31 -10.77
N MET A 186 21.64 4.29 -11.60
CA MET A 186 20.38 5.02 -11.46
C MET A 186 19.17 4.09 -11.55
N LYS A 187 19.22 3.12 -12.47
CA LYS A 187 18.17 2.13 -12.61
C LYS A 187 18.04 1.24 -11.37
N TRP A 188 19.16 0.79 -10.80
CA TRP A 188 19.15 0.07 -9.55
C TRP A 188 18.56 0.93 -8.43
N ALA A 189 18.99 2.18 -8.27
CA ALA A 189 18.50 3.09 -7.24
C ALA A 189 16.98 3.30 -7.38
N GLU A 190 16.47 3.49 -8.60
CA GLU A 190 15.04 3.58 -8.87
C GLU A 190 14.31 2.28 -8.54
N GLU A 191 14.82 1.13 -8.98
CA GLU A 191 14.21 -0.17 -8.73
C GLU A 191 14.14 -0.48 -7.22
N GLN A 192 15.20 -0.19 -6.45
CA GLN A 192 15.20 -0.43 -5.01
C GLN A 192 14.33 0.59 -4.26
N ALA A 193 14.37 1.86 -4.63
CA ALA A 193 13.55 2.90 -4.02
C ALA A 193 12.04 2.62 -4.15
N TYR A 194 11.64 1.90 -5.19
CA TYR A 194 10.25 1.53 -5.45
C TYR A 194 9.98 0.03 -5.27
N ASP A 195 10.93 -0.75 -4.77
CA ASP A 195 10.72 -2.14 -4.37
C ASP A 195 10.20 -2.19 -2.93
N GLU A 196 8.94 -2.63 -2.72
CA GLU A 196 8.33 -2.75 -1.38
C GLU A 196 9.10 -3.73 -0.48
N ARG A 197 9.91 -4.62 -1.07
CA ARG A 197 10.72 -5.59 -0.34
C ARG A 197 12.01 -4.99 0.19
N ALA A 198 12.58 -4.03 -0.54
CA ALA A 198 13.75 -3.28 -0.10
C ALA A 198 13.41 -2.41 1.12
N GLY A 199 12.19 -1.90 1.16
CA GLY A 199 11.65 -1.10 2.26
C GLY A 199 12.41 0.20 2.49
N TRP A 200 11.82 1.07 3.27
CA TRP A 200 12.40 2.34 3.72
C TRP A 200 13.60 2.16 4.68
N SER A 201 13.85 0.94 5.16
CA SER A 201 14.98 0.61 6.06
C SER A 201 16.18 0.00 5.32
N TYR A 202 16.10 -0.12 3.99
CA TYR A 202 17.13 -0.77 3.18
C TYR A 202 18.50 -0.12 3.33
N LEU A 203 18.55 1.21 3.44
CA LEU A 203 19.76 2.01 3.65
C LEU A 203 19.73 2.80 4.97
N LYS A 204 18.99 2.36 5.98
CA LYS A 204 18.77 3.09 7.25
C LYS A 204 20.05 3.49 8.00
N GLU A 205 21.14 2.76 7.79
CA GLU A 205 22.44 3.02 8.43
C GLU A 205 23.36 3.91 7.60
N LEU A 206 22.95 4.23 6.37
CA LEU A 206 23.72 5.04 5.46
C LEU A 206 23.33 6.51 5.58
N LYS A 207 24.33 7.39 5.76
CA LYS A 207 24.15 8.85 5.68
C LYS A 207 24.65 9.33 4.31
N PHE A 208 23.97 10.29 3.69
CA PHE A 208 24.35 10.75 2.35
C PHE A 208 24.10 12.24 2.11
N CYS A 209 24.76 12.79 1.10
CA CYS A 209 24.45 14.09 0.51
C CYS A 209 24.79 14.12 -0.98
N VAL A 210 24.18 15.05 -1.72
CA VAL A 210 24.28 15.12 -3.18
C VAL A 210 24.61 16.54 -3.60
N PHE A 211 25.59 16.69 -4.50
CA PHE A 211 25.88 17.92 -5.25
C PHE A 211 25.58 17.67 -6.73
N GLY A 212 24.64 18.42 -7.28
CA GLY A 212 24.33 18.41 -8.70
C GLY A 212 25.24 19.35 -9.48
N VAL A 213 25.67 18.93 -10.66
CA VAL A 213 26.41 19.76 -11.64
C VAL A 213 25.53 19.86 -12.88
N GLY A 214 24.95 21.02 -13.12
CA GLY A 214 24.03 21.24 -14.22
C GLY A 214 24.00 22.70 -14.68
N ASP A 215 23.05 23.02 -15.52
CA ASP A 215 22.86 24.33 -16.10
C ASP A 215 21.36 24.65 -16.08
N SER A 216 20.98 25.72 -15.40
CA SER A 216 19.59 26.16 -15.22
C SER A 216 18.87 26.47 -16.53
N GLN A 217 19.60 26.73 -17.63
CA GLN A 217 18.99 26.92 -18.96
C GLN A 217 18.23 25.69 -19.46
N TYR A 218 18.46 24.49 -18.88
CA TYR A 218 17.76 23.27 -19.23
C TYR A 218 16.45 23.04 -18.43
N GLU A 219 15.96 24.05 -17.73
CA GLU A 219 14.64 24.06 -17.04
C GLU A 219 14.33 22.77 -16.27
N GLU A 220 13.32 22.00 -16.69
CA GLU A 220 12.90 20.76 -16.01
C GLU A 220 14.04 19.71 -15.90
N ASN A 221 15.04 19.77 -16.76
CA ASN A 221 16.18 18.85 -16.76
C ASN A 221 17.35 19.32 -15.88
N PHE A 222 17.31 20.56 -15.38
CA PHE A 222 18.33 21.10 -14.49
C PHE A 222 18.56 20.21 -13.28
N ASN A 223 19.77 19.70 -13.10
CA ASN A 223 20.17 18.79 -12.00
C ASN A 223 19.24 17.59 -11.74
N ARG A 224 18.49 17.14 -12.73
CA ARG A 224 17.50 16.06 -12.57
C ARG A 224 18.15 14.75 -12.09
N ALA A 225 19.35 14.39 -12.57
CA ALA A 225 20.06 13.18 -12.12
C ALA A 225 20.38 13.24 -10.62
N ALA A 226 20.89 14.39 -10.12
CA ALA A 226 21.16 14.61 -8.72
C ALA A 226 19.88 14.56 -7.87
N ARG A 227 18.79 15.19 -8.34
CA ARG A 227 17.47 15.11 -7.68
C ARG A 227 16.96 13.68 -7.58
N MET A 228 17.18 12.86 -8.60
CA MET A 228 16.74 11.47 -8.58
C MET A 228 17.54 10.62 -7.59
N ILE A 229 18.86 10.79 -7.51
CA ILE A 229 19.69 10.11 -6.49
C ILE A 229 19.23 10.50 -5.09
N ASP A 230 19.11 11.79 -4.81
CA ASP A 230 18.69 12.29 -3.51
C ASP A 230 17.32 11.71 -3.10
N LYS A 231 16.36 11.69 -4.03
CA LYS A 231 15.04 11.12 -3.82
C LYS A 231 15.05 9.61 -3.56
N HIS A 232 15.81 8.86 -4.36
CA HIS A 232 15.83 7.41 -4.24
C HIS A 232 16.53 6.94 -2.96
N PHE A 233 17.64 7.56 -2.59
CA PHE A 233 18.38 7.22 -1.37
C PHE A 233 17.56 7.54 -0.11
N ALA A 234 16.93 8.71 -0.06
CA ALA A 234 16.02 9.04 1.03
C ALA A 234 14.83 8.06 1.13
N ARG A 235 14.29 7.64 -0.01
CA ARG A 235 13.17 6.68 -0.04
C ARG A 235 13.58 5.28 0.42
N MET A 236 14.83 4.89 0.24
CA MET A 236 15.42 3.67 0.78
C MET A 236 15.81 3.77 2.25
N GLY A 237 15.55 4.91 2.90
CA GLY A 237 15.77 5.13 4.33
C GLY A 237 17.13 5.71 4.71
N ALA A 238 17.98 6.08 3.73
CA ALA A 238 19.24 6.75 4.02
C ALA A 238 18.99 8.17 4.58
N GLU A 239 19.81 8.57 5.58
CA GLU A 239 19.72 9.87 6.24
C GLU A 239 20.51 10.92 5.48
N ARG A 240 19.92 12.11 5.25
CA ARG A 240 20.64 13.22 4.62
C ARG A 240 21.58 13.89 5.61
N ILE A 241 22.87 13.96 5.28
CA ILE A 241 23.88 14.75 6.02
C ILE A 241 23.62 16.25 5.79
N LEU A 242 23.33 16.60 4.53
CA LEU A 242 22.99 17.93 4.05
C LEU A 242 21.89 17.80 3.00
N ARG A 243 21.07 18.84 2.85
CA ARG A 243 20.16 18.97 1.70
C ARG A 243 20.97 18.92 0.39
N LYS A 244 20.36 18.35 -0.65
CA LYS A 244 20.89 18.37 -2.00
C LYS A 244 21.23 19.82 -2.41
N PHE A 245 22.38 20.02 -3.05
CA PHE A 245 22.78 21.31 -3.60
C PHE A 245 22.77 21.26 -5.13
N ASP A 246 22.13 22.22 -5.73
CA ASP A 246 22.04 22.37 -7.19
C ASP A 246 23.09 23.37 -7.67
N GLY A 247 24.28 22.86 -8.08
CA GLY A 247 25.30 23.68 -8.73
C GLY A 247 24.84 24.06 -10.14
N ASP A 248 25.00 25.34 -10.49
CA ASP A 248 24.50 25.90 -11.73
C ASP A 248 25.66 26.57 -12.52
N GLU A 249 25.91 26.06 -13.74
CA GLU A 249 26.94 26.62 -14.64
C GLU A 249 26.56 27.98 -15.22
N SER A 250 25.25 28.29 -15.31
CA SER A 250 24.73 29.58 -15.81
C SER A 250 24.61 30.66 -14.72
N SER A 251 24.90 30.32 -13.44
CA SER A 251 24.85 31.27 -12.34
C SER A 251 25.97 32.32 -12.44
N GLU A 252 25.73 33.53 -11.93
CA GLU A 252 26.77 34.58 -11.78
C GLU A 252 27.95 34.13 -10.89
N VAL A 253 27.71 33.13 -10.02
CA VAL A 253 28.74 32.55 -9.15
C VAL A 253 29.35 31.32 -9.84
N GLU A 254 30.65 31.33 -10.08
CA GLU A 254 31.33 30.18 -10.70
C GLU A 254 31.09 28.87 -9.95
N MET A 255 30.87 27.78 -10.68
CA MET A 255 30.63 26.42 -10.15
C MET A 255 31.63 26.02 -9.05
N LYS A 256 32.91 26.34 -9.24
CA LYS A 256 33.98 26.06 -8.25
C LYS A 256 33.75 26.78 -6.92
N VAL A 257 33.21 27.98 -6.94
CA VAL A 257 32.90 28.76 -5.73
C VAL A 257 31.66 28.22 -5.04
N GLN A 258 30.66 27.83 -5.81
CA GLN A 258 29.47 27.16 -5.29
C GLN A 258 29.85 25.85 -4.60
N PHE A 259 30.66 25.02 -5.27
CA PHE A 259 31.17 23.76 -4.73
C PHE A 259 32.01 23.95 -3.48
N ALA A 260 32.90 24.94 -3.45
CA ALA A 260 33.72 25.23 -2.26
C ALA A 260 32.85 25.58 -1.03
N LYS A 261 31.81 26.39 -1.20
CA LYS A 261 30.84 26.71 -0.12
C LYS A 261 30.13 25.46 0.40
N TRP A 262 29.70 24.59 -0.51
CA TRP A 262 29.07 23.34 -0.13
C TRP A 262 30.05 22.37 0.55
N THR A 263 31.27 22.25 0.04
CA THR A 263 32.34 21.43 0.63
C THR A 263 32.65 21.83 2.08
N GLU A 264 32.67 23.12 2.39
CA GLU A 264 32.83 23.61 3.76
C GLU A 264 31.71 23.08 4.71
N LYS A 265 30.44 23.10 4.24
CA LYS A 265 29.32 22.56 5.01
C LYS A 265 29.46 21.03 5.18
N VAL A 266 29.87 20.31 4.15
CA VAL A 266 30.13 18.84 4.21
C VAL A 266 31.21 18.52 5.22
N LYS A 267 32.40 19.23 5.16
CA LYS A 267 33.49 19.04 6.11
C LYS A 267 33.02 19.17 7.57
N GLY A 268 32.20 20.17 7.84
CA GLY A 268 31.67 20.41 9.16
C GLY A 268 30.74 19.33 9.71
N ARG A 269 30.13 18.52 8.84
CA ARG A 269 29.23 17.43 9.22
C ARG A 269 29.90 16.06 9.16
N VAL A 270 30.97 15.91 8.37
CA VAL A 270 31.66 14.62 8.14
C VAL A 270 32.90 14.47 9.00
N LEU A 271 33.63 15.55 9.25
CA LEU A 271 34.87 15.52 10.04
C LEU A 271 34.57 15.67 11.54
N PRO A 272 35.31 14.95 12.42
CA PRO A 272 35.18 15.13 13.86
C PRO A 272 35.55 16.55 14.29
N ALA A 273 34.84 17.10 15.26
CA ALA A 273 35.04 18.46 15.76
C ALA A 273 36.50 18.74 16.23
N ALA A 274 37.30 17.70 16.53
CA ALA A 274 38.71 17.79 16.87
C ALA A 274 39.60 18.13 15.66
N ALA A 275 39.23 17.69 14.45
CA ALA A 275 40.01 17.84 13.22
C ALA A 275 39.88 19.22 12.54
N LEU A 276 38.88 20.03 12.94
CA LEU A 276 38.61 21.32 12.33
C LEU A 276 39.53 22.45 12.92
N PRO A 277 40.05 23.37 12.09
CA PRO A 277 40.84 24.54 12.55
C PRO A 277 40.04 25.41 13.53
N ALA A 278 40.71 25.97 14.54
CA ALA A 278 40.06 26.77 15.60
C ALA A 278 39.24 27.97 15.08
N LYS A 279 39.58 28.51 13.90
CA LYS A 279 38.89 29.61 13.22
C LYS A 279 37.58 29.16 12.62
N GLU A 280 37.54 27.96 12.12
CA GLU A 280 36.38 27.28 11.53
C GLU A 280 35.35 26.82 12.61
N LYS A 281 35.86 26.29 13.72
CA LYS A 281 35.01 25.99 14.92
C LYS A 281 34.25 27.20 15.44
N ARG A 282 34.86 28.40 15.40
CA ARG A 282 34.20 29.66 15.82
C ARG A 282 33.17 30.15 14.79
N ARG A 283 33.45 29.94 13.49
CA ARG A 283 32.57 30.32 12.39
C ARG A 283 31.31 29.44 12.38
N MET A 284 31.46 28.11 12.45
CA MET A 284 30.36 27.14 12.51
C MET A 284 29.47 27.32 13.74
N LYS A 285 30.07 27.70 14.90
CA LYS A 285 29.26 28.00 16.10
C LYS A 285 28.46 29.30 15.96
N LYS A 286 28.84 30.17 15.04
CA LYS A 286 28.15 31.43 14.73
C LYS A 286 27.09 31.22 13.63
N GLU A 287 27.35 30.31 12.67
CA GLU A 287 26.47 29.95 11.58
C GLU A 287 25.39 28.98 12.06
N ALA A 288 25.69 28.02 12.93
CA ALA A 288 24.67 27.14 13.55
C ALA A 288 23.63 27.89 14.40
N ASN A 289 23.95 29.12 14.86
CA ASN A 289 22.97 29.99 15.52
C ASN A 289 22.24 30.92 14.54
N LYS A 290 22.57 30.89 13.25
CA LYS A 290 21.99 31.75 12.21
C LYS A 290 21.15 30.96 11.21
N ASP A 291 21.49 29.69 11.03
CA ASP A 291 20.76 28.77 10.12
C ASP A 291 19.36 28.37 10.63
N ASP A 292 19.03 28.65 11.90
CA ASP A 292 17.68 28.42 12.46
C ASP A 292 16.71 29.58 12.21
N ASP A 293 17.20 30.77 11.82
CA ASP A 293 16.39 31.98 11.61
C ASP A 293 16.26 32.38 10.12
N ASP A 294 17.18 31.94 9.24
CA ASP A 294 17.21 32.33 7.81
C ASP A 294 16.63 31.26 6.86
N ASP A 295 16.23 30.08 7.36
CA ASP A 295 15.72 28.96 6.53
C ASP A 295 14.21 29.09 6.17
N ASP A 296 13.50 30.09 6.70
CA ASP A 296 12.04 30.26 6.48
C ASP A 296 11.67 31.16 5.29
N GLU A 297 12.63 31.89 4.68
CA GLU A 297 12.31 32.86 3.62
C GLU A 297 12.71 32.46 2.18
N GLU A 298 13.49 31.37 1.96
CA GLU A 298 13.89 30.94 0.61
C GLU A 298 13.17 29.66 0.12
N GLU A 299 12.11 29.19 0.77
CA GLU A 299 11.45 27.90 0.44
C GLU A 299 10.43 27.99 -0.71
N GLU A 300 10.12 29.13 -1.29
CA GLU A 300 9.10 29.21 -2.36
C GLU A 300 9.53 28.67 -3.73
N GLY A 301 10.80 28.37 -3.95
CA GLY A 301 11.32 27.92 -5.26
C GLY A 301 11.44 26.41 -5.46
N ASP A 302 11.60 25.61 -4.39
CA ASP A 302 11.96 24.17 -4.51
C ASP A 302 10.85 23.20 -4.10
N ARG A 303 9.66 23.72 -3.77
CA ARG A 303 8.48 22.88 -3.43
C ARG A 303 7.87 22.15 -4.63
N SER A 304 8.27 22.47 -5.86
CA SER A 304 7.57 21.99 -7.06
C SER A 304 7.82 20.51 -7.41
N ASP A 305 8.95 19.90 -7.04
CA ASP A 305 9.32 18.59 -7.58
C ASP A 305 9.21 17.39 -6.62
N THR A 306 9.26 17.62 -5.30
CA THR A 306 8.98 16.54 -4.32
C THR A 306 7.53 16.50 -3.90
N GLU A 307 6.85 17.64 -3.93
CA GLU A 307 5.42 17.74 -3.64
C GLU A 307 4.54 17.46 -4.85
N SER A 308 5.04 17.53 -6.09
CA SER A 308 4.22 17.26 -7.28
C SER A 308 3.75 15.80 -7.41
N TYR A 309 4.24 14.89 -6.58
CA TYR A 309 3.66 13.55 -6.44
C TYR A 309 2.49 13.51 -5.45
N PHE A 310 2.40 14.49 -4.52
CA PHE A 310 1.38 14.53 -3.47
C PHE A 310 0.87 15.94 -3.11
N SER A 311 1.41 17.03 -3.65
CA SER A 311 0.93 18.39 -3.38
C SER A 311 0.11 18.88 -4.57
N GLY A 312 -1.20 18.94 -4.38
CA GLY A 312 -2.00 19.95 -5.03
C GLY A 312 -1.68 21.28 -4.33
N SER A 313 -1.46 22.36 -5.07
CA SER A 313 -1.37 23.71 -4.54
C SER A 313 -2.57 23.99 -3.63
N GLU A 314 -2.38 24.78 -2.56
CA GLU A 314 -3.43 25.20 -1.63
C GLU A 314 -4.59 25.98 -2.28
N ASP A 315 -4.51 26.27 -3.59
CA ASP A 315 -5.59 26.78 -4.44
C ASP A 315 -6.47 25.67 -5.07
N ASP A 316 -6.25 24.39 -4.73
CA ASP A 316 -7.21 23.36 -5.07
C ASP A 316 -8.41 23.49 -4.13
N MET A 317 -9.39 24.31 -4.55
CA MET A 317 -10.75 24.19 -4.03
C MET A 317 -11.09 22.71 -4.01
N ASP A 318 -11.42 22.20 -2.83
CA ASP A 318 -11.89 20.82 -2.65
C ASP A 318 -12.91 20.52 -3.75
N VAL A 319 -12.71 19.44 -4.49
CA VAL A 319 -13.66 18.99 -5.54
C VAL A 319 -15.06 18.73 -4.94
N GLU A 320 -15.19 18.83 -3.62
CA GLU A 320 -16.47 18.87 -2.89
C GLU A 320 -17.33 20.07 -3.28
N ASP A 321 -16.74 21.23 -3.60
CA ASP A 321 -17.49 22.45 -3.94
C ASP A 321 -18.01 22.50 -5.38
N VAL A 322 -17.60 21.60 -6.25
CA VAL A 322 -18.25 21.46 -7.58
C VAL A 322 -19.62 20.75 -7.47
N GLY A 323 -20.02 20.39 -6.28
CA GLY A 323 -21.28 19.73 -5.98
C GLY A 323 -21.93 20.22 -4.69
N GLY A 324 -21.57 21.41 -4.20
CA GLY A 324 -22.30 22.06 -3.12
C GLY A 324 -23.78 22.09 -3.48
N ASP A 325 -24.60 21.48 -2.63
CA ASP A 325 -26.05 21.61 -2.66
C ASP A 325 -26.38 23.04 -2.19
N ASP A 326 -26.21 23.99 -3.12
CA ASP A 326 -26.57 25.38 -2.90
C ASP A 326 -28.08 25.63 -2.97
N GLY A 327 -28.90 24.56 -2.96
CA GLY A 327 -30.35 24.63 -3.04
C GLY A 327 -30.89 25.22 -4.35
N SER A 328 -30.01 25.50 -5.32
CA SER A 328 -30.47 25.89 -6.66
C SER A 328 -30.80 24.60 -7.42
N ALA A 329 -32.06 24.50 -7.84
CA ALA A 329 -32.52 23.39 -8.68
C ALA A 329 -31.71 23.37 -9.97
N ARG A 330 -30.73 22.45 -10.07
CA ARG A 330 -30.00 22.22 -11.33
C ARG A 330 -31.01 21.78 -12.38
N ASP A 331 -30.88 22.31 -13.58
CA ASP A 331 -31.63 21.82 -14.72
C ASP A 331 -31.43 20.30 -14.86
N PRO A 332 -32.50 19.48 -14.72
CA PRO A 332 -32.39 18.03 -14.86
C PRO A 332 -31.83 17.59 -16.21
N ASN A 333 -31.83 18.46 -17.22
CA ASN A 333 -31.35 18.20 -18.58
C ASN A 333 -29.92 18.73 -18.83
N ALA A 334 -29.28 19.36 -17.83
CA ALA A 334 -27.90 19.78 -17.97
C ALA A 334 -26.95 18.59 -18.16
N PRO A 335 -25.97 18.66 -19.07
CA PRO A 335 -25.02 17.57 -19.24
C PRO A 335 -24.26 17.30 -17.94
N LYS A 336 -24.17 16.01 -17.56
CA LYS A 336 -23.43 15.60 -16.36
C LYS A 336 -21.94 15.91 -16.53
N PRO A 337 -21.24 16.35 -15.48
CA PRO A 337 -19.82 16.65 -15.56
C PRO A 337 -18.97 15.37 -15.74
N GLU A 338 -17.83 15.48 -16.41
CA GLU A 338 -16.82 14.44 -16.41
C GLU A 338 -16.28 14.23 -14.98
N MET A 339 -16.01 12.96 -14.59
CA MET A 339 -15.37 12.66 -13.31
C MET A 339 -13.90 13.04 -13.30
N VAL A 340 -13.22 12.89 -14.43
CA VAL A 340 -11.79 13.14 -14.56
C VAL A 340 -11.55 14.50 -15.20
N THR A 341 -11.29 15.51 -14.39
CA THR A 341 -10.90 16.83 -14.87
C THR A 341 -9.58 16.79 -15.66
N PRO A 342 -9.31 17.77 -16.55
CA PRO A 342 -8.04 17.82 -17.30
C PRO A 342 -6.79 17.81 -16.40
N LYS A 343 -6.85 18.52 -15.25
CA LYS A 343 -5.77 18.53 -14.25
C LYS A 343 -5.55 17.14 -13.65
N LEU A 344 -6.63 16.47 -13.23
CA LEU A 344 -6.59 15.12 -12.69
C LEU A 344 -6.07 14.11 -13.74
N ARG A 345 -6.53 14.22 -15.00
CA ARG A 345 -6.07 13.39 -16.12
C ARG A 345 -4.54 13.49 -16.29
N LYS A 346 -4.00 14.73 -16.30
CA LYS A 346 -2.54 14.96 -16.39
C LYS A 346 -1.80 14.32 -15.21
N ALA A 347 -2.29 14.50 -13.99
CA ALA A 347 -1.69 13.93 -12.78
C ALA A 347 -1.69 12.39 -12.79
N LEU A 348 -2.81 11.76 -13.17
CA LEU A 348 -2.95 10.31 -13.26
C LEU A 348 -2.06 9.71 -14.36
N THR A 349 -1.98 10.36 -15.52
CA THR A 349 -1.13 9.93 -16.64
C THR A 349 0.35 9.97 -16.23
N LYS A 350 0.80 11.03 -15.53
CA LYS A 350 2.17 11.12 -14.98
C LYS A 350 2.48 9.97 -14.02
N GLN A 351 1.47 9.45 -13.31
CA GLN A 351 1.59 8.30 -12.41
C GLN A 351 1.48 6.94 -13.12
N GLY A 352 1.42 6.92 -14.45
CA GLY A 352 1.37 5.71 -15.26
C GLY A 352 -0.02 5.09 -15.40
N TYR A 353 -1.10 5.85 -15.10
CA TYR A 353 -2.46 5.44 -15.44
C TYR A 353 -2.75 5.71 -16.91
N LYS A 354 -3.49 4.82 -17.52
CA LYS A 354 -4.18 5.07 -18.79
C LYS A 354 -5.65 5.30 -18.42
N ILE A 355 -6.12 6.53 -18.66
CA ILE A 355 -7.51 6.91 -18.37
C ILE A 355 -8.40 6.45 -19.50
N LEU A 356 -9.51 5.83 -19.16
CA LEU A 356 -10.50 5.27 -20.08
C LEU A 356 -11.78 6.10 -19.96
N GLY A 357 -12.20 6.70 -21.06
CA GLY A 357 -13.34 7.61 -21.07
C GLY A 357 -13.20 8.76 -20.06
N THR A 358 -14.29 9.06 -19.33
CA THR A 358 -14.42 10.20 -18.43
C THR A 358 -14.29 9.84 -16.94
N HIS A 359 -14.24 8.53 -16.57
CA HIS A 359 -14.33 8.11 -15.16
C HIS A 359 -13.54 6.86 -14.80
N SER A 360 -12.91 6.18 -15.76
CA SER A 360 -12.28 4.88 -15.56
C SER A 360 -10.78 4.91 -15.79
N GLY A 361 -10.07 3.88 -15.34
CA GLY A 361 -8.63 3.80 -15.52
C GLY A 361 -8.06 2.39 -15.42
N VAL A 362 -6.92 2.18 -16.09
CA VAL A 362 -6.14 0.94 -16.05
C VAL A 362 -4.66 1.24 -15.84
N LYS A 363 -3.96 0.36 -15.13
CA LYS A 363 -2.53 0.51 -14.84
C LYS A 363 -1.88 -0.85 -14.69
N LEU A 364 -0.61 -0.99 -15.10
CA LEU A 364 0.19 -2.15 -14.72
C LEU A 364 0.67 -1.98 -13.29
N CYS A 365 0.30 -2.92 -12.41
CA CYS A 365 0.84 -2.94 -11.08
C CYS A 365 2.31 -3.40 -11.11
N ARG A 366 3.03 -3.10 -10.04
CA ARG A 366 4.45 -3.48 -9.92
C ARG A 366 4.66 -5.01 -9.92
N TRP A 367 3.69 -5.77 -9.40
CA TRP A 367 3.78 -7.23 -9.37
C TRP A 367 3.59 -7.86 -10.75
N THR A 368 2.76 -7.26 -11.62
CA THR A 368 2.70 -7.60 -13.04
C THR A 368 4.08 -7.45 -13.67
N LYS A 369 4.72 -6.28 -13.45
CA LYS A 369 6.09 -6.01 -13.93
C LYS A 369 7.14 -6.94 -13.30
N ALA A 370 6.99 -7.29 -12.02
CA ALA A 370 7.90 -8.20 -11.33
C ALA A 370 7.81 -9.63 -11.89
N MET A 371 6.59 -10.16 -12.04
CA MET A 371 6.40 -11.53 -12.55
C MET A 371 6.76 -11.66 -14.03
N LEU A 372 6.55 -10.63 -14.86
CA LEU A 372 7.08 -10.59 -16.23
C LEU A 372 8.60 -10.76 -16.28
N ARG A 373 9.31 -10.28 -15.26
CA ARG A 373 10.77 -10.41 -15.10
C ARG A 373 11.21 -11.67 -14.36
N GLY A 374 10.29 -12.55 -13.98
CA GLY A 374 10.59 -13.75 -13.18
C GLY A 374 10.99 -13.46 -11.73
N ARG A 375 10.58 -12.31 -11.18
CA ARG A 375 10.96 -11.83 -9.83
C ARG A 375 9.91 -12.11 -8.74
N GLY A 376 8.96 -12.99 -8.99
CA GLY A 376 7.86 -13.36 -8.09
C GLY A 376 6.55 -12.62 -8.36
N GLY A 377 5.47 -13.17 -7.78
CA GLY A 377 4.11 -12.65 -7.85
C GLY A 377 3.71 -11.85 -6.61
N CYS A 378 2.50 -11.30 -6.62
CA CYS A 378 1.90 -10.63 -5.46
C CYS A 378 1.39 -11.67 -4.45
N TYR A 379 0.99 -11.22 -3.26
CA TYR A 379 0.38 -12.09 -2.26
C TYR A 379 -0.88 -12.83 -2.78
N LYS A 380 -1.63 -12.26 -3.71
CA LYS A 380 -2.77 -12.96 -4.34
C LYS A 380 -2.32 -14.14 -5.21
N HIS A 381 -1.10 -14.13 -5.75
CA HIS A 381 -0.49 -15.29 -6.39
C HIS A 381 -0.26 -16.40 -5.37
N ALA A 382 0.35 -16.08 -4.24
CA ALA A 382 0.58 -17.05 -3.17
C ALA A 382 -0.75 -17.62 -2.64
N PHE A 383 -1.72 -16.76 -2.33
CA PHE A 383 -2.96 -17.16 -1.66
C PHE A 383 -3.98 -17.83 -2.57
N TYR A 384 -4.08 -17.41 -3.83
CA TYR A 384 -5.19 -17.77 -4.72
C TYR A 384 -4.76 -18.26 -6.10
N GLY A 385 -3.46 -18.32 -6.39
CA GLY A 385 -2.94 -18.79 -7.66
C GLY A 385 -3.10 -17.81 -8.84
N ILE A 386 -3.27 -16.49 -8.56
CA ILE A 386 -3.33 -15.48 -9.63
C ILE A 386 -2.00 -15.42 -10.38
N GLU A 387 -2.03 -15.50 -11.70
CA GLU A 387 -0.87 -15.23 -12.54
C GLU A 387 -0.65 -13.73 -12.65
N SER A 388 0.21 -13.15 -11.77
CA SER A 388 0.35 -11.69 -11.65
C SER A 388 0.73 -10.99 -12.96
N HIS A 389 1.46 -11.63 -13.87
CA HIS A 389 1.82 -11.07 -15.18
C HIS A 389 0.65 -11.04 -16.18
N ARG A 390 -0.42 -11.80 -15.90
CA ARG A 390 -1.67 -11.84 -16.66
C ARG A 390 -2.82 -11.12 -15.95
N CYS A 391 -2.49 -10.34 -14.91
CA CYS A 391 -3.47 -9.59 -14.13
C CYS A 391 -3.57 -8.15 -14.65
N MET A 392 -4.75 -7.79 -15.14
CA MET A 392 -5.13 -6.42 -15.49
C MET A 392 -5.69 -5.74 -14.25
N GLU A 393 -5.08 -4.65 -13.83
CA GLU A 393 -5.55 -3.85 -12.69
C GLU A 393 -6.30 -2.63 -13.22
N THR A 394 -7.60 -2.57 -12.96
CA THR A 394 -8.48 -1.53 -13.50
C THR A 394 -9.53 -1.07 -12.48
N THR A 395 -10.15 0.06 -12.77
CA THR A 395 -11.32 0.56 -12.05
C THR A 395 -12.31 1.20 -13.03
N PRO A 396 -13.59 0.84 -12.98
CA PRO A 396 -14.61 1.55 -13.75
C PRO A 396 -15.10 2.84 -13.05
N SER A 397 -14.67 3.08 -11.79
CA SER A 397 -14.97 4.32 -11.05
C SER A 397 -13.75 4.80 -10.28
N LEU A 398 -13.26 5.97 -10.65
CA LEU A 398 -12.20 6.66 -9.90
C LEU A 398 -12.74 7.38 -8.64
N ALA A 399 -14.07 7.58 -8.55
CA ALA A 399 -14.72 8.15 -7.37
C ALA A 399 -14.83 7.15 -6.23
N CYS A 400 -14.82 7.67 -5.00
CA CYS A 400 -14.96 6.88 -3.77
C CYS A 400 -15.87 7.60 -2.77
N ALA A 401 -16.56 6.85 -1.90
CA ALA A 401 -17.35 7.40 -0.80
C ALA A 401 -16.53 7.56 0.50
N ASN A 402 -15.25 7.20 0.50
CA ASN A 402 -14.34 7.30 1.64
C ASN A 402 -13.11 8.16 1.31
N LYS A 403 -12.50 8.73 2.39
CA LYS A 403 -11.24 9.48 2.35
C LYS A 403 -10.23 8.85 3.30
N CYS A 404 -9.94 7.54 3.13
CA CYS A 404 -9.11 6.75 4.07
C CYS A 404 -7.73 7.39 4.26
N VAL A 405 -7.25 7.42 5.52
CA VAL A 405 -5.96 8.03 5.89
C VAL A 405 -4.75 7.37 5.23
N PHE A 406 -4.86 6.10 4.85
CA PHE A 406 -3.80 5.37 4.15
C PHE A 406 -4.05 5.27 2.64
N CYS A 407 -5.08 5.92 2.11
CA CYS A 407 -5.33 5.94 0.67
C CYS A 407 -4.20 6.69 -0.02
N TRP A 408 -3.45 5.99 -0.85
CA TRP A 408 -2.30 6.57 -1.57
C TRP A 408 -2.67 7.68 -2.56
N ARG A 409 -3.97 7.99 -2.72
CA ARG A 409 -4.51 9.02 -3.60
C ARG A 409 -5.65 9.83 -3.00
N HIS A 410 -5.78 9.85 -1.68
CA HIS A 410 -6.95 10.43 -1.01
C HIS A 410 -7.24 11.89 -1.36
N HIS A 411 -6.22 12.71 -1.61
CA HIS A 411 -6.41 14.12 -1.94
C HIS A 411 -6.78 14.42 -3.40
N THR A 412 -6.63 13.44 -4.30
CA THR A 412 -6.85 13.65 -5.73
C THR A 412 -7.98 12.80 -6.28
N ASN A 413 -8.53 11.88 -5.49
CA ASN A 413 -9.67 11.08 -5.92
C ASN A 413 -10.94 11.93 -5.94
N PRO A 414 -11.76 11.83 -6.99
CA PRO A 414 -13.12 12.33 -6.95
C PRO A 414 -13.88 11.65 -5.81
N VAL A 415 -14.73 12.38 -5.11
CA VAL A 415 -15.52 11.86 -3.99
C VAL A 415 -17.02 12.05 -4.25
N GLY A 416 -17.82 11.13 -3.75
CA GLY A 416 -19.27 11.21 -3.89
C GLY A 416 -19.99 10.06 -3.18
N LYS A 417 -21.24 10.35 -2.77
CA LYS A 417 -22.12 9.37 -2.13
C LYS A 417 -22.88 8.51 -3.15
N GLU A 418 -23.02 9.01 -4.38
CA GLU A 418 -23.73 8.41 -5.48
C GLU A 418 -23.11 8.78 -6.82
N TRP A 419 -23.53 8.13 -7.90
CA TRP A 419 -23.08 8.41 -9.25
C TRP A 419 -23.72 9.68 -9.80
N LYS A 420 -22.96 10.72 -10.02
CA LYS A 420 -23.40 12.04 -10.52
C LYS A 420 -22.72 12.50 -11.80
N TRP A 421 -21.84 11.69 -12.34
CA TRP A 421 -20.98 12.03 -13.50
C TRP A 421 -21.50 11.45 -14.81
N GLU A 422 -20.95 11.94 -15.91
CA GLU A 422 -21.11 11.33 -17.23
C GLU A 422 -20.71 9.85 -17.17
N MET A 423 -21.42 9.00 -17.89
CA MET A 423 -21.21 7.54 -17.85
C MET A 423 -20.84 7.05 -19.25
N ASN A 424 -19.70 6.37 -19.35
CA ASN A 424 -19.31 5.62 -20.53
C ASN A 424 -19.85 4.18 -20.44
N PRO A 425 -20.29 3.56 -21.55
CA PRO A 425 -20.76 2.19 -21.56
C PRO A 425 -19.71 1.18 -21.11
N ALA A 426 -20.15 0.13 -20.39
CA ALA A 426 -19.26 -0.92 -19.88
C ALA A 426 -18.44 -1.60 -20.97
N GLU A 427 -19.05 -1.79 -22.15
CA GLU A 427 -18.40 -2.43 -23.29
C GLU A 427 -17.19 -1.63 -23.81
N ASP A 428 -17.35 -0.31 -23.93
CA ASP A 428 -16.28 0.59 -24.36
C ASP A 428 -15.13 0.57 -23.36
N ILE A 429 -15.44 0.64 -22.05
CA ILE A 429 -14.42 0.61 -21.00
C ILE A 429 -13.66 -0.71 -20.98
N VAL A 430 -14.35 -1.86 -21.13
CA VAL A 430 -13.69 -3.18 -21.14
C VAL A 430 -12.77 -3.29 -22.34
N ASN A 431 -13.24 -2.90 -23.54
CA ASN A 431 -12.45 -2.98 -24.75
C ASN A 431 -11.22 -2.06 -24.69
N ASP A 432 -11.39 -0.83 -24.21
CA ASP A 432 -10.28 0.12 -24.03
C ASP A 432 -9.30 -0.37 -22.96
N ALA A 433 -9.77 -0.90 -21.82
CA ALA A 433 -8.93 -1.45 -20.78
C ALA A 433 -8.03 -2.57 -21.30
N LEU A 434 -8.59 -3.51 -22.06
CA LEU A 434 -7.85 -4.61 -22.68
C LEU A 434 -6.85 -4.08 -23.71
N GLY A 435 -7.26 -3.10 -24.53
CA GLY A 435 -6.38 -2.46 -25.50
C GLY A 435 -5.19 -1.75 -24.85
N GLN A 436 -5.43 -0.98 -23.80
CA GLN A 436 -4.37 -0.28 -23.05
C GLN A 436 -3.49 -1.25 -22.27
N HIS A 437 -4.07 -2.29 -21.67
CA HIS A 437 -3.28 -3.32 -20.98
C HIS A 437 -2.26 -3.96 -21.91
N ARG A 438 -2.70 -4.41 -23.08
CA ARG A 438 -1.81 -4.98 -24.12
C ARG A 438 -0.71 -4.02 -24.54
N LYS A 439 -1.03 -2.74 -24.74
CA LYS A 439 -0.02 -1.71 -25.06
C LYS A 439 1.02 -1.59 -23.96
N MET A 440 0.60 -1.50 -22.70
CA MET A 440 1.50 -1.39 -21.55
C MET A 440 2.35 -2.66 -21.34
N ILE A 441 1.81 -3.85 -21.61
CA ILE A 441 2.61 -5.10 -21.59
C ILE A 441 3.66 -5.06 -22.69
N ASN A 442 3.29 -4.64 -23.91
CA ASN A 442 4.23 -4.55 -25.03
C ASN A 442 5.36 -3.53 -24.78
N GLU A 443 5.11 -2.45 -24.00
CA GLU A 443 6.13 -1.51 -23.54
C GLU A 443 7.22 -2.19 -22.65
N MET A 444 6.92 -3.37 -22.11
CA MET A 444 7.89 -4.18 -21.33
C MET A 444 8.80 -5.03 -22.24
N ARG A 445 8.61 -5.05 -23.54
CA ARG A 445 9.47 -5.76 -24.49
C ARG A 445 10.90 -5.22 -24.44
N GLY A 446 11.87 -6.12 -24.36
CA GLY A 446 13.29 -5.74 -24.24
C GLY A 446 13.73 -5.30 -22.85
N VAL A 447 12.83 -5.22 -21.87
CA VAL A 447 13.21 -4.94 -20.48
C VAL A 447 13.99 -6.15 -19.91
N PRO A 448 15.14 -5.96 -19.26
CA PRO A 448 15.94 -7.06 -18.72
C PRO A 448 15.16 -8.01 -17.82
N GLY A 449 15.24 -9.30 -18.10
CA GLY A 449 14.55 -10.37 -17.38
C GLY A 449 13.16 -10.72 -17.92
N VAL A 450 12.58 -9.91 -18.79
CA VAL A 450 11.33 -10.25 -19.48
C VAL A 450 11.63 -11.22 -20.63
N THR A 451 10.99 -12.39 -20.58
CA THR A 451 11.07 -13.38 -21.65
C THR A 451 9.93 -13.19 -22.65
N GLU A 452 10.14 -13.54 -23.91
CA GLU A 452 9.08 -13.43 -24.94
C GLU A 452 7.87 -14.30 -24.57
N ALA A 453 8.06 -15.48 -23.99
CA ALA A 453 6.97 -16.34 -23.53
C ALA A 453 6.08 -15.63 -22.50
N LYS A 454 6.67 -15.06 -21.43
CA LYS A 454 5.92 -14.32 -20.41
C LYS A 454 5.28 -13.04 -20.95
N LEU A 455 5.92 -12.40 -21.92
CA LEU A 455 5.36 -11.24 -22.58
C LEU A 455 4.08 -11.62 -23.35
N GLN A 456 4.12 -12.70 -24.12
CA GLN A 456 2.94 -13.18 -24.86
C GLN A 456 1.82 -13.61 -23.92
N GLU A 457 2.13 -14.34 -22.83
CA GLU A 457 1.16 -14.65 -21.79
C GLU A 457 0.51 -13.38 -21.21
N GLY A 458 1.32 -12.36 -20.90
CA GLY A 458 0.84 -11.08 -20.36
C GLY A 458 -0.06 -10.29 -21.29
N MET A 459 0.09 -10.48 -22.64
CA MET A 459 -0.78 -9.86 -23.64
C MET A 459 -2.20 -10.42 -23.63
N ASP A 460 -2.40 -11.61 -23.02
CA ASP A 460 -3.69 -12.25 -22.83
C ASP A 460 -4.06 -12.25 -21.34
N PRO A 461 -4.72 -11.21 -20.82
CA PRO A 461 -5.08 -11.13 -19.40
C PRO A 461 -6.12 -12.19 -19.04
N ARG A 462 -5.88 -12.91 -17.95
CA ARG A 462 -6.77 -13.95 -17.39
C ARG A 462 -7.46 -13.49 -16.11
N HIS A 463 -6.99 -12.42 -15.52
CA HIS A 463 -7.49 -11.89 -14.26
C HIS A 463 -7.71 -10.38 -14.37
N CYS A 464 -8.80 -9.91 -13.78
CA CYS A 464 -9.10 -8.49 -13.64
C CYS A 464 -9.24 -8.13 -12.17
N ALA A 465 -8.31 -7.32 -11.65
CA ALA A 465 -8.37 -6.81 -10.30
C ALA A 465 -9.08 -5.44 -10.29
N LEU A 466 -10.32 -5.42 -9.82
CA LEU A 466 -11.13 -4.22 -9.60
C LEU A 466 -10.79 -3.62 -8.23
N SER A 467 -9.53 -3.21 -8.07
CA SER A 467 -8.97 -2.72 -6.80
C SER A 467 -7.91 -1.64 -7.00
N LEU A 468 -7.89 -1.02 -8.20
CA LEU A 468 -6.84 -0.08 -8.56
C LEU A 468 -6.92 1.20 -7.73
N VAL A 469 -8.08 1.86 -7.74
CA VAL A 469 -8.36 3.12 -7.01
C VAL A 469 -9.85 3.44 -7.14
N GLY A 470 -10.37 4.31 -6.27
CA GLY A 470 -11.79 4.63 -6.24
C GLY A 470 -12.64 3.48 -5.65
N GLU A 471 -13.90 3.47 -6.01
CA GLU A 471 -14.86 2.46 -5.55
C GLU A 471 -15.56 1.84 -6.77
N PRO A 472 -15.10 0.68 -7.26
CA PRO A 472 -15.61 0.05 -8.49
C PRO A 472 -17.11 -0.22 -8.48
N ILE A 473 -17.69 -0.56 -7.32
CA ILE A 473 -19.10 -0.92 -7.19
C ILE A 473 -20.05 0.28 -7.37
N MET A 474 -19.51 1.52 -7.30
CA MET A 474 -20.31 2.72 -7.60
C MET A 474 -20.69 2.84 -9.08
N TYR A 475 -19.99 2.15 -9.96
CA TYR A 475 -20.27 2.23 -11.40
C TYR A 475 -21.62 1.57 -11.71
N PRO A 476 -22.59 2.31 -12.32
CA PRO A 476 -23.95 1.80 -12.48
C PRO A 476 -24.08 0.53 -13.32
N GLU A 477 -23.19 0.33 -14.31
CA GLU A 477 -23.18 -0.88 -15.15
C GLU A 477 -22.14 -1.92 -14.65
N ILE A 478 -21.82 -1.97 -13.34
CA ILE A 478 -20.80 -2.90 -12.80
C ILE A 478 -21.15 -4.36 -13.10
N GLY A 479 -22.42 -4.74 -13.04
CA GLY A 479 -22.87 -6.09 -13.37
C GLY A 479 -22.60 -6.45 -14.84
N LYS A 480 -22.89 -5.54 -15.78
CA LYS A 480 -22.61 -5.71 -17.19
C LYS A 480 -21.09 -5.76 -17.45
N PHE A 481 -20.33 -4.89 -16.78
CA PHE A 481 -18.87 -4.86 -16.86
C PHE A 481 -18.25 -6.21 -16.46
N VAL A 482 -18.70 -6.79 -15.35
CA VAL A 482 -18.27 -8.12 -14.88
C VAL A 482 -18.66 -9.21 -15.87
N GLY A 483 -19.89 -9.19 -16.38
CA GLY A 483 -20.38 -10.15 -17.39
C GLY A 483 -19.50 -10.15 -18.64
N LEU A 484 -19.18 -8.98 -19.18
CA LEU A 484 -18.29 -8.83 -20.35
C LEU A 484 -16.87 -9.37 -20.13
N LEU A 485 -16.35 -9.32 -18.89
CA LEU A 485 -15.07 -9.94 -18.54
C LEU A 485 -15.18 -11.47 -18.49
N HIS A 486 -16.26 -12.00 -17.90
CA HIS A 486 -16.51 -13.45 -17.83
C HIS A 486 -16.72 -14.07 -19.21
N GLU A 487 -17.45 -13.41 -20.11
CA GLU A 487 -17.57 -13.81 -21.54
C GLU A 487 -16.22 -14.01 -22.23
N ARG A 488 -15.20 -13.22 -21.78
CA ARG A 488 -13.82 -13.32 -22.26
C ARG A 488 -12.93 -14.26 -21.41
N ARG A 489 -13.57 -15.04 -20.52
CA ARG A 489 -12.91 -15.96 -19.55
C ARG A 489 -11.87 -15.25 -18.68
N ILE A 490 -12.12 -13.97 -18.31
CA ILE A 490 -11.29 -13.18 -17.41
C ILE A 490 -11.93 -13.23 -16.01
N SER A 491 -11.20 -13.75 -15.04
CA SER A 491 -11.65 -13.81 -13.64
C SER A 491 -11.69 -12.42 -13.01
N THR A 492 -12.59 -12.19 -12.06
CA THR A 492 -12.86 -10.87 -11.48
C THR A 492 -12.67 -10.86 -9.97
N PHE A 493 -11.89 -9.88 -9.48
CA PHE A 493 -11.58 -9.65 -8.07
C PHE A 493 -12.01 -8.23 -7.71
N LEU A 494 -13.18 -8.09 -7.10
CA LEU A 494 -13.74 -6.79 -6.75
C LEU A 494 -13.50 -6.49 -5.27
N VAL A 495 -12.94 -5.31 -4.99
CA VAL A 495 -12.76 -4.79 -3.62
C VAL A 495 -13.70 -3.62 -3.44
N THR A 496 -14.49 -3.64 -2.36
CA THR A 496 -15.42 -2.56 -1.98
C THR A 496 -15.15 -2.08 -0.56
N ASN A 497 -15.43 -0.79 -0.32
CA ASN A 497 -15.31 -0.13 0.97
C ASN A 497 -16.53 -0.33 1.89
N ALA A 498 -17.43 -1.23 1.55
CA ALA A 498 -18.64 -1.56 2.32
C ALA A 498 -19.66 -0.42 2.50
N GLN A 499 -19.63 0.63 1.68
CA GLN A 499 -20.58 1.74 1.78
C GLN A 499 -21.81 1.60 0.87
N PHE A 500 -21.90 0.52 0.10
CA PHE A 500 -22.95 0.28 -0.89
C PHE A 500 -23.60 -1.11 -0.73
N PRO A 501 -24.30 -1.38 0.42
CA PRO A 501 -24.84 -2.71 0.70
C PRO A 501 -25.80 -3.22 -0.39
N LYS A 502 -26.66 -2.35 -0.93
CA LYS A 502 -27.57 -2.72 -2.01
C LYS A 502 -26.85 -3.13 -3.30
N ALA A 503 -25.78 -2.42 -3.67
CA ALA A 503 -24.97 -2.77 -4.84
C ALA A 503 -24.22 -4.09 -4.63
N ILE A 504 -23.82 -4.41 -3.39
CA ILE A 504 -23.26 -5.72 -3.05
C ILE A 504 -24.31 -6.82 -3.21
N GLU A 505 -25.53 -6.61 -2.72
CA GLU A 505 -26.63 -7.57 -2.89
C GLU A 505 -26.94 -7.83 -4.36
N ASP A 506 -27.02 -6.79 -5.17
CA ASP A 506 -27.38 -6.86 -6.59
C ASP A 506 -26.22 -7.33 -7.50
N LEU A 507 -24.97 -7.40 -6.98
CA LEU A 507 -23.80 -7.81 -7.77
C LEU A 507 -23.94 -9.27 -8.24
N PRO A 508 -23.82 -9.56 -9.55
CA PRO A 508 -23.79 -10.93 -10.05
C PRO A 508 -22.59 -11.69 -9.48
N PRO A 509 -22.59 -13.04 -9.55
CA PRO A 509 -21.45 -13.83 -9.14
C PRO A 509 -20.14 -13.34 -9.79
N ILE A 510 -19.12 -13.12 -8.98
CA ILE A 510 -17.75 -12.78 -9.38
C ILE A 510 -16.79 -13.85 -8.87
N THR A 511 -15.55 -13.87 -9.34
CA THR A 511 -14.61 -14.91 -8.92
C THR A 511 -14.30 -14.82 -7.43
N GLN A 512 -14.11 -13.60 -6.90
CA GLN A 512 -13.88 -13.37 -5.47
C GLN A 512 -14.26 -11.94 -5.08
N LEU A 513 -15.09 -11.80 -4.03
CA LEU A 513 -15.54 -10.52 -3.49
C LEU A 513 -14.78 -10.18 -2.23
N TYR A 514 -14.15 -9.02 -2.22
CA TYR A 514 -13.46 -8.47 -1.05
C TYR A 514 -14.27 -7.33 -0.45
N VAL A 515 -14.42 -7.35 0.86
CA VAL A 515 -14.92 -6.21 1.62
C VAL A 515 -13.81 -5.71 2.52
N SER A 516 -13.47 -4.43 2.37
CA SER A 516 -12.51 -3.77 3.25
C SER A 516 -13.11 -3.63 4.65
N VAL A 517 -12.39 -4.13 5.66
CA VAL A 517 -12.74 -4.08 7.08
C VAL A 517 -11.57 -3.43 7.81
N ASP A 518 -11.43 -2.12 7.58
CA ASP A 518 -10.23 -1.39 8.00
C ASP A 518 -10.33 -0.87 9.45
N ALA A 519 -11.48 -1.07 10.11
CA ALA A 519 -11.72 -0.77 11.52
C ALA A 519 -12.85 -1.66 12.08
N ALA A 520 -12.85 -1.87 13.39
CA ALA A 520 -13.80 -2.75 14.05
C ALA A 520 -14.85 -2.01 14.88
N THR A 521 -14.75 -0.68 15.02
CA THR A 521 -15.71 0.17 15.75
C THR A 521 -16.12 1.36 14.89
N PRO A 522 -17.31 1.96 15.15
CA PRO A 522 -17.77 3.16 14.43
C PRO A 522 -16.76 4.31 14.51
N GLU A 523 -16.19 4.52 15.70
CA GLU A 523 -15.25 5.60 15.98
C GLU A 523 -13.95 5.43 15.17
N THR A 524 -13.39 4.23 15.18
CA THR A 524 -12.15 3.91 14.46
C THR A 524 -12.39 3.90 12.95
N LEU A 525 -13.54 3.41 12.47
CA LEU A 525 -13.92 3.47 11.06
C LEU A 525 -14.03 4.93 10.56
N LYS A 526 -14.65 5.80 11.36
CA LYS A 526 -14.72 7.23 11.05
C LYS A 526 -13.34 7.89 11.03
N ALA A 527 -12.45 7.50 11.91
CA ALA A 527 -11.10 8.06 12.00
C ALA A 527 -10.21 7.59 10.84
N ILE A 528 -10.27 6.30 10.47
CA ILE A 528 -9.43 5.68 9.44
C ILE A 528 -10.00 5.92 8.04
N ASP A 529 -11.25 5.59 7.80
CA ASP A 529 -11.86 5.57 6.46
C ASP A 529 -12.48 6.89 6.06
N ARG A 530 -12.79 7.76 7.03
CA ARG A 530 -13.40 9.09 6.80
C ARG A 530 -14.57 9.03 5.79
N PRO A 531 -15.60 8.21 6.05
CA PRO A 531 -16.71 8.00 5.13
C PRO A 531 -17.56 9.25 4.98
N LEU A 532 -18.11 9.47 3.77
CA LEU A 532 -19.00 10.61 3.46
C LEU A 532 -20.45 10.39 3.89
N HIS A 533 -20.88 9.13 4.00
CA HIS A 533 -22.24 8.81 4.46
C HIS A 533 -22.39 9.04 5.96
N SER A 534 -23.48 9.66 6.39
CA SER A 534 -23.78 9.83 7.81
C SER A 534 -24.16 8.52 8.51
N ASP A 535 -24.78 7.60 7.77
CA ASP A 535 -25.17 6.24 8.15
C ASP A 535 -24.11 5.18 7.81
N TYR A 536 -22.83 5.61 7.76
CA TYR A 536 -21.71 4.78 7.30
C TYR A 536 -21.56 3.45 8.04
N TRP A 537 -21.85 3.42 9.35
CA TRP A 537 -21.74 2.21 10.14
C TRP A 537 -22.85 1.20 9.83
N ASP A 538 -24.09 1.68 9.67
CA ASP A 538 -25.22 0.82 9.30
C ASP A 538 -25.02 0.23 7.88
N ARG A 539 -24.47 1.04 6.95
CA ARG A 539 -24.08 0.58 5.61
C ARG A 539 -22.98 -0.48 5.68
N PHE A 540 -21.97 -0.23 6.49
CA PHE A 540 -20.87 -1.16 6.71
C PHE A 540 -21.36 -2.50 7.25
N VAL A 541 -22.13 -2.48 8.35
CA VAL A 541 -22.72 -3.68 8.96
C VAL A 541 -23.66 -4.41 7.99
N GLY A 542 -24.50 -3.68 7.25
CA GLY A 542 -25.35 -4.22 6.21
C GLY A 542 -24.57 -4.92 5.10
N SER A 543 -23.49 -4.30 4.64
CA SER A 543 -22.59 -4.88 3.63
C SER A 543 -21.93 -6.17 4.10
N LEU A 544 -21.47 -6.23 5.36
CA LEU A 544 -20.89 -7.45 5.93
C LEU A 544 -21.93 -8.57 6.01
N SER A 545 -23.14 -8.24 6.46
CA SER A 545 -24.24 -9.21 6.60
C SER A 545 -24.67 -9.81 5.25
N SER A 546 -24.62 -9.02 4.17
CA SER A 546 -24.96 -9.47 2.82
C SER A 546 -24.03 -10.56 2.28
N LEU A 547 -22.82 -10.73 2.83
CA LEU A 547 -21.88 -11.74 2.33
C LEU A 547 -22.34 -13.16 2.57
N LYS A 548 -23.12 -13.43 3.64
CA LYS A 548 -23.64 -14.78 3.93
C LYS A 548 -24.47 -15.39 2.80
N THR A 549 -25.08 -14.55 1.98
CA THR A 549 -25.97 -14.98 0.89
C THR A 549 -25.27 -15.08 -0.46
N LYS A 550 -23.99 -14.72 -0.52
CA LYS A 550 -23.24 -14.74 -1.77
C LYS A 550 -22.72 -16.15 -2.09
N PRO A 551 -22.93 -16.65 -3.31
CA PRO A 551 -22.47 -17.98 -3.70
C PRO A 551 -20.95 -18.06 -3.95
N GLN A 552 -20.33 -16.96 -4.33
CA GLN A 552 -18.90 -16.88 -4.63
C GLN A 552 -18.06 -16.73 -3.37
N ARG A 553 -16.75 -16.90 -3.52
CA ARG A 553 -15.76 -16.70 -2.47
C ARG A 553 -15.79 -15.27 -1.94
N THR A 554 -15.81 -15.13 -0.63
CA THR A 554 -15.90 -13.87 0.10
C THR A 554 -14.67 -13.66 0.99
N VAL A 555 -14.17 -12.43 1.04
CA VAL A 555 -12.96 -12.08 1.78
C VAL A 555 -13.19 -10.82 2.61
N TYR A 556 -12.93 -10.89 3.90
CA TYR A 556 -12.64 -9.70 4.70
C TYR A 556 -11.20 -9.30 4.50
N ARG A 557 -10.97 -8.07 4.08
CA ARG A 557 -9.63 -7.53 3.91
C ARG A 557 -9.37 -6.48 4.97
N LEU A 558 -8.51 -6.82 5.93
CA LEU A 558 -8.14 -5.96 7.04
C LEU A 558 -6.82 -5.25 6.72
N THR A 559 -6.81 -3.92 6.88
CA THR A 559 -5.58 -3.12 6.82
C THR A 559 -5.20 -2.69 8.23
N LEU A 560 -4.14 -3.27 8.78
CA LEU A 560 -3.68 -2.97 10.13
C LEU A 560 -2.80 -1.74 10.18
N VAL A 561 -3.12 -0.82 11.09
CA VAL A 561 -2.41 0.43 11.34
C VAL A 561 -1.98 0.45 12.81
N ALA A 562 -0.68 0.34 13.07
CA ALA A 562 -0.15 0.32 14.43
C ALA A 562 -0.49 1.62 15.19
N GLY A 563 -1.00 1.47 16.41
CA GLY A 563 -1.47 2.58 17.23
C GLY A 563 -2.90 3.06 16.93
N TRP A 564 -3.59 2.46 15.94
CA TRP A 564 -4.97 2.79 15.61
C TRP A 564 -5.92 1.60 15.79
N ASN A 565 -5.81 0.54 14.98
CA ASN A 565 -6.73 -0.60 15.00
C ASN A 565 -6.09 -1.95 15.42
N LEU A 566 -4.76 -1.99 15.61
CA LEU A 566 -4.05 -3.23 15.97
C LEU A 566 -4.48 -3.81 17.33
N ALA A 567 -5.08 -3.02 18.22
CA ALA A 567 -5.55 -3.47 19.53
C ALA A 567 -7.01 -3.95 19.55
N GLU A 568 -7.74 -3.88 18.42
CA GLU A 568 -9.19 -4.12 18.36
C GLU A 568 -9.57 -5.57 17.96
N ALA A 569 -8.73 -6.57 18.26
CA ALA A 569 -8.94 -7.96 17.83
C ALA A 569 -10.30 -8.55 18.27
N GLU A 570 -10.77 -8.23 19.47
CA GLU A 570 -12.07 -8.71 19.99
C GLU A 570 -13.24 -8.17 19.16
N GLU A 571 -13.19 -6.88 18.78
CA GLU A 571 -14.24 -6.26 17.98
C GLU A 571 -14.23 -6.79 16.53
N TYR A 572 -13.04 -7.01 15.95
CA TYR A 572 -12.92 -7.69 14.66
C TYR A 572 -13.51 -9.10 14.67
N ALA A 573 -13.27 -9.87 15.72
CA ALA A 573 -13.85 -11.22 15.86
C ALA A 573 -15.39 -11.20 15.85
N LYS A 574 -16.02 -10.15 16.41
CA LYS A 574 -17.50 -9.96 16.33
C LYS A 574 -17.96 -9.70 14.90
N LEU A 575 -17.19 -8.90 14.13
CA LEU A 575 -17.49 -8.64 12.72
C LEU A 575 -17.33 -9.89 11.85
N VAL A 576 -16.36 -10.75 12.15
CA VAL A 576 -16.20 -12.04 11.45
C VAL A 576 -17.45 -12.90 11.60
N LYS A 577 -18.05 -12.97 12.79
CA LYS A 577 -19.31 -13.70 13.04
C LYS A 577 -20.50 -13.12 12.30
N LEU A 578 -20.47 -11.81 12.02
CA LEU A 578 -21.56 -11.13 11.31
C LEU A 578 -21.65 -11.56 9.85
N GLY A 579 -20.55 -11.63 9.12
CA GLY A 579 -20.53 -11.93 7.69
C GLY A 579 -20.06 -13.32 7.33
N GLU A 580 -19.39 -14.02 8.23
CA GLU A 580 -18.83 -15.38 8.06
C GLU A 580 -18.08 -15.56 6.73
N PRO A 581 -17.07 -14.69 6.42
CA PRO A 581 -16.38 -14.75 5.15
C PRO A 581 -15.64 -16.08 4.97
N ASP A 582 -15.39 -16.48 3.73
CA ASP A 582 -14.56 -17.66 3.44
C ASP A 582 -13.12 -17.48 3.89
N PHE A 583 -12.62 -16.23 3.75
CA PHE A 583 -11.25 -15.86 4.08
C PHE A 583 -11.20 -14.54 4.84
N ILE A 584 -10.15 -14.41 5.66
CA ILE A 584 -9.77 -13.14 6.28
C ILE A 584 -8.31 -12.85 5.85
N GLU A 585 -8.15 -11.83 5.01
CA GLU A 585 -6.86 -11.36 4.53
C GLU A 585 -6.39 -10.20 5.41
N ILE A 586 -5.34 -10.41 6.18
CA ILE A 586 -4.83 -9.43 7.14
C ILE A 586 -3.49 -8.90 6.64
N LYS A 587 -3.41 -7.61 6.45
CA LYS A 587 -2.23 -6.96 5.87
C LYS A 587 -1.82 -5.73 6.68
N GLY A 588 -0.52 -5.55 6.93
CA GLY A 588 0.03 -4.29 7.42
C GLY A 588 -0.17 -3.16 6.39
N VAL A 589 -0.50 -1.97 6.87
CA VAL A 589 -0.65 -0.77 6.05
C VAL A 589 0.64 -0.49 5.26
N THR A 590 0.50 -0.02 4.03
CA THR A 590 1.63 0.47 3.24
C THR A 590 1.66 1.99 3.37
N TYR A 591 2.75 2.54 3.92
CA TYR A 591 2.94 3.98 4.01
C TYR A 591 3.27 4.56 2.63
N CYS A 592 2.44 5.47 2.17
CA CYS A 592 2.58 6.11 0.86
C CYS A 592 2.94 7.61 0.95
N GLY A 593 3.36 8.07 2.11
CA GLY A 593 3.55 9.48 2.41
C GLY A 593 2.29 10.09 3.05
N SER A 594 2.43 11.27 3.65
CA SER A 594 1.30 12.05 4.16
C SER A 594 1.37 13.44 3.57
N SER A 595 0.29 13.89 2.96
CA SER A 595 0.07 15.28 2.57
C SER A 595 -0.61 16.09 3.66
N ASP A 596 -1.12 15.41 4.69
CA ASP A 596 -1.77 16.03 5.83
C ASP A 596 -0.73 16.40 6.90
N LYS A 597 -0.53 17.69 7.14
CA LYS A 597 0.34 18.21 8.19
C LYS A 597 -0.29 18.12 9.57
N SER A 598 -1.49 17.53 9.70
CA SER A 598 -2.19 17.37 10.97
C SER A 598 -1.51 16.35 11.88
N ALA A 599 -1.74 16.45 13.17
CA ALA A 599 -1.26 15.48 14.15
C ALA A 599 -1.84 14.06 13.97
N SER A 600 -2.88 13.92 13.14
CA SER A 600 -3.50 12.65 12.77
C SER A 600 -2.92 12.01 11.51
N ALA A 601 -1.86 12.58 10.93
CA ALA A 601 -1.23 12.02 9.74
C ALA A 601 -0.50 10.70 10.05
N LEU A 602 -0.61 9.72 9.15
CA LEU A 602 0.14 8.48 9.25
C LEU A 602 1.65 8.74 9.13
N THR A 603 2.41 7.99 9.89
CA THR A 603 3.87 7.97 9.85
C THR A 603 4.37 6.55 9.64
N MET A 604 5.67 6.37 9.41
CA MET A 604 6.28 5.04 9.34
C MET A 604 6.11 4.22 10.64
N LYS A 605 5.92 4.87 11.78
CA LYS A 605 5.65 4.18 13.07
C LYS A 605 4.31 3.46 13.10
N ASN A 606 3.42 3.80 12.19
CA ASN A 606 2.10 3.18 12.07
C ASN A 606 2.10 1.91 11.19
N VAL A 607 3.24 1.58 10.55
CA VAL A 607 3.38 0.35 9.76
C VAL A 607 3.77 -0.79 10.69
N PRO A 608 2.91 -1.81 10.88
CA PRO A 608 3.23 -2.96 11.71
C PRO A 608 4.28 -3.86 11.05
N TYR A 609 5.09 -4.56 11.84
CA TYR A 609 5.96 -5.61 11.36
C TYR A 609 5.15 -6.87 11.01
N HIS A 610 5.76 -7.77 10.23
CA HIS A 610 5.09 -9.04 9.86
C HIS A 610 4.73 -9.87 11.10
N GLU A 611 5.59 -9.92 12.11
CA GLU A 611 5.33 -10.60 13.37
C GLU A 611 4.10 -10.04 14.12
N ASP A 612 3.85 -8.73 14.03
CA ASP A 612 2.67 -8.11 14.65
C ASP A 612 1.40 -8.52 13.91
N VAL A 613 1.47 -8.58 12.57
CA VAL A 613 0.37 -9.08 11.73
C VAL A 613 0.08 -10.55 12.05
N VAL A 614 1.10 -11.39 12.20
CA VAL A 614 0.97 -12.80 12.58
C VAL A 614 0.32 -12.94 13.96
N LYS A 615 0.80 -12.22 14.98
CA LYS A 615 0.23 -12.25 16.33
C LYS A 615 -1.23 -11.84 16.34
N PHE A 616 -1.56 -10.75 15.64
CA PHE A 616 -2.94 -10.31 15.50
C PHE A 616 -3.81 -11.36 14.82
N SER A 617 -3.30 -12.00 13.76
CA SER A 617 -3.99 -13.09 13.05
C SER A 617 -4.25 -14.31 13.94
N GLN A 618 -3.28 -14.69 14.77
CA GLN A 618 -3.42 -15.76 15.76
C GLN A 618 -4.50 -15.43 16.80
N GLU A 619 -4.54 -14.18 17.24
CA GLU A 619 -5.54 -13.73 18.21
C GLU A 619 -6.96 -13.73 17.60
N ILE A 620 -7.12 -13.29 16.35
CA ILE A 620 -8.40 -13.40 15.63
C ILE A 620 -8.85 -14.87 15.55
N CYS A 621 -7.95 -15.81 15.19
CA CYS A 621 -8.29 -17.24 15.18
C CYS A 621 -8.73 -17.71 16.57
N ARG A 622 -8.00 -17.37 17.61
CA ARG A 622 -8.35 -17.76 18.98
C ARG A 622 -9.74 -17.23 19.38
N LEU A 623 -10.02 -15.96 19.15
CA LEU A 623 -11.27 -15.32 19.55
C LEU A 623 -12.47 -15.78 18.71
N THR A 624 -12.28 -16.08 17.43
CA THR A 624 -13.35 -16.60 16.59
C THR A 624 -13.67 -18.06 16.89
N ASN A 625 -12.71 -18.85 17.37
CA ASN A 625 -12.86 -20.29 17.61
C ASN A 625 -13.42 -20.63 18.99
N ILE A 626 -13.10 -19.85 20.06
CA ILE A 626 -13.53 -20.13 21.44
C ILE A 626 -15.06 -20.30 21.58
N GLU A 627 -15.88 -19.50 20.87
CA GLU A 627 -17.34 -19.57 21.00
C GLU A 627 -17.97 -20.56 20.00
N GLN A 628 -17.18 -21.08 19.06
CA GLN A 628 -17.69 -21.94 17.99
C GLN A 628 -17.62 -23.43 18.33
N GLU A 629 -16.70 -23.83 19.21
CA GLU A 629 -16.68 -25.19 19.76
C GLU A 629 -18.00 -25.56 20.46
N GLU A 630 -18.68 -24.57 21.07
CA GLU A 630 -19.97 -24.77 21.72
C GLU A 630 -21.17 -24.86 20.74
N LYS A 631 -21.04 -24.37 19.50
CA LYS A 631 -22.19 -24.21 18.57
C LYS A 631 -22.02 -24.94 17.23
N GLY A 632 -20.93 -25.67 16.99
CA GLY A 632 -20.69 -26.39 15.73
C GLY A 632 -20.49 -25.45 14.52
N ALA A 633 -20.10 -24.21 14.74
CA ALA A 633 -19.87 -23.22 13.70
C ALA A 633 -18.44 -23.34 13.09
N SER A 634 -18.18 -22.61 12.01
CA SER A 634 -16.94 -22.72 11.24
C SER A 634 -15.74 -22.09 11.97
N SER A 635 -14.65 -22.83 12.17
CA SER A 635 -13.39 -22.33 12.71
C SER A 635 -12.50 -21.74 11.61
N TYR A 636 -11.63 -20.79 12.00
CA TYR A 636 -10.60 -20.21 11.13
C TYR A 636 -9.21 -20.58 11.62
N GLU A 637 -8.31 -20.88 10.68
CA GLU A 637 -6.90 -21.10 10.97
C GLU A 637 -6.03 -20.33 9.97
N LEU A 638 -4.74 -20.12 10.33
CA LEU A 638 -3.77 -19.54 9.43
C LEU A 638 -3.47 -20.50 8.29
N ALA A 639 -3.85 -20.14 7.08
CA ALA A 639 -3.71 -20.97 5.90
C ALA A 639 -2.47 -20.64 5.08
N CYS A 640 -2.23 -19.35 4.81
CA CYS A 640 -1.12 -18.89 3.98
C CYS A 640 -0.47 -17.64 4.59
N GLU A 641 0.78 -17.38 4.17
CA GLU A 641 1.45 -16.12 4.43
C GLU A 641 2.17 -15.61 3.18
N HIS A 642 2.41 -14.30 3.15
CA HIS A 642 3.33 -13.67 2.21
C HIS A 642 4.12 -12.61 2.97
N SER A 643 5.22 -13.03 3.57
CA SER A 643 6.03 -12.22 4.51
C SER A 643 6.52 -10.92 3.88
N HIS A 644 6.90 -10.95 2.58
CA HIS A 644 7.33 -9.76 1.83
C HIS A 644 6.28 -8.66 1.69
N SER A 645 4.99 -9.00 1.79
CA SER A 645 3.89 -8.03 1.75
C SER A 645 3.27 -7.78 3.12
N CYS A 646 3.87 -8.29 4.20
CA CYS A 646 3.30 -8.26 5.55
C CYS A 646 1.83 -8.71 5.55
N CYS A 647 1.54 -9.86 4.92
CA CYS A 647 0.18 -10.33 4.69
C CYS A 647 0.02 -11.79 5.13
N VAL A 648 -1.08 -12.08 5.83
CA VAL A 648 -1.46 -13.42 6.29
C VAL A 648 -2.89 -13.69 5.83
N LEU A 649 -3.18 -14.93 5.46
CA LEU A 649 -4.50 -15.41 5.09
C LEU A 649 -5.02 -16.40 6.15
N LEU A 650 -6.18 -16.10 6.72
CA LEU A 650 -6.96 -17.07 7.49
C LEU A 650 -8.04 -17.64 6.56
N ALA A 651 -8.26 -18.93 6.66
CA ALA A 651 -9.29 -19.62 5.89
C ALA A 651 -10.20 -20.44 6.80
N ARG A 652 -11.48 -20.53 6.39
CA ARG A 652 -12.48 -21.35 7.07
C ARG A 652 -12.13 -22.82 6.92
N THR A 653 -11.86 -23.53 8.03
CA THR A 653 -11.34 -24.90 8.02
C THR A 653 -12.31 -25.87 7.37
N LYS A 654 -13.59 -25.76 7.68
CA LYS A 654 -14.66 -26.66 7.20
C LYS A 654 -14.70 -26.78 5.67
N ASP A 655 -14.42 -25.67 4.95
CA ASP A 655 -14.60 -25.61 3.51
C ASP A 655 -13.29 -25.67 2.73
N TYR A 656 -12.16 -25.30 3.37
CA TYR A 656 -10.88 -25.11 2.69
C TYR A 656 -9.73 -25.99 3.22
N LYS A 657 -9.94 -26.80 4.29
CA LYS A 657 -8.96 -27.76 4.79
C LYS A 657 -9.45 -29.18 4.58
N ILE A 658 -9.07 -29.80 3.47
CA ILE A 658 -9.48 -31.15 3.05
C ILE A 658 -8.36 -32.10 3.35
N ASP A 659 -8.63 -33.19 4.09
CA ASP A 659 -7.65 -34.20 4.49
C ASP A 659 -6.39 -33.64 5.15
N GLY A 660 -6.54 -32.52 5.89
CA GLY A 660 -5.45 -31.80 6.55
C GLY A 660 -4.68 -30.82 5.67
N GLU A 661 -4.97 -30.75 4.38
CA GLU A 661 -4.31 -29.88 3.42
C GLU A 661 -5.17 -28.68 3.01
N TRP A 662 -4.54 -27.52 2.83
CA TRP A 662 -5.24 -26.31 2.42
C TRP A 662 -5.58 -26.30 0.92
N HIS A 663 -6.77 -25.75 0.60
CA HIS A 663 -7.29 -25.60 -0.76
C HIS A 663 -7.75 -24.15 -1.00
N THR A 664 -6.83 -23.20 -0.85
CA THR A 664 -7.10 -21.76 -1.01
C THR A 664 -6.98 -21.28 -2.45
N TRP A 665 -6.27 -22.02 -3.32
CA TRP A 665 -6.13 -21.68 -4.72
C TRP A 665 -7.45 -21.82 -5.46
N ILE A 666 -7.60 -21.06 -6.54
CA ILE A 666 -8.80 -21.01 -7.38
C ILE A 666 -8.59 -21.87 -8.63
N ASP A 667 -9.59 -22.70 -8.94
CA ASP A 667 -9.72 -23.30 -10.26
C ASP A 667 -10.45 -22.35 -11.19
N TYR A 668 -9.68 -21.52 -11.89
CA TYR A 668 -10.20 -20.44 -12.73
C TYR A 668 -11.01 -20.97 -13.91
N GLU A 669 -10.59 -22.06 -14.53
CA GLU A 669 -11.32 -22.65 -15.65
C GLU A 669 -12.67 -23.18 -15.19
N LYS A 670 -12.70 -23.91 -14.08
CA LYS A 670 -13.94 -24.42 -13.49
C LYS A 670 -14.89 -23.29 -13.09
N PHE A 671 -14.38 -22.21 -12.51
CA PHE A 671 -15.20 -21.02 -12.21
C PHE A 671 -15.87 -20.47 -13.48
N GLN A 672 -15.10 -20.28 -14.56
CA GLN A 672 -15.63 -19.78 -15.83
C GLN A 672 -16.70 -20.70 -16.41
N ASP A 673 -16.51 -22.01 -16.29
CA ASP A 673 -17.48 -23.00 -16.77
C ASP A 673 -18.79 -22.97 -15.95
N LEU A 674 -18.68 -22.79 -14.62
CA LEU A 674 -19.83 -22.64 -13.73
C LEU A 674 -20.65 -21.38 -14.06
N VAL A 675 -19.98 -20.24 -14.22
CA VAL A 675 -20.64 -18.98 -14.60
C VAL A 675 -21.31 -19.08 -15.98
N ALA A 676 -20.61 -19.70 -16.96
CA ALA A 676 -21.15 -19.85 -18.30
C ALA A 676 -22.39 -20.75 -18.35
N LYS A 677 -22.51 -21.75 -17.48
CA LYS A 677 -23.68 -22.62 -17.36
C LYS A 677 -24.88 -21.89 -16.76
N GLY A 678 -24.67 -20.85 -15.95
CA GLY A 678 -25.72 -20.13 -15.25
C GLY A 678 -26.44 -20.96 -14.17
N GLU A 679 -25.87 -22.09 -13.75
CA GLU A 679 -26.37 -22.93 -12.69
C GLU A 679 -25.91 -22.42 -11.32
N PRO A 680 -26.66 -22.64 -10.24
CA PRO A 680 -26.21 -22.33 -8.88
C PRO A 680 -24.91 -23.09 -8.53
N PHE A 681 -23.96 -22.41 -7.92
CA PHE A 681 -22.72 -22.97 -7.44
C PHE A 681 -22.33 -22.37 -6.09
N GLU A 682 -21.40 -23.01 -5.41
CA GLU A 682 -20.83 -22.54 -4.15
C GLU A 682 -19.31 -22.30 -4.28
N ALA A 683 -18.76 -21.50 -3.36
CA ALA A 683 -17.34 -21.16 -3.33
C ALA A 683 -16.39 -22.39 -3.35
N LYS A 684 -16.79 -23.50 -2.70
CA LYS A 684 -16.04 -24.77 -2.66
C LYS A 684 -16.00 -25.52 -3.99
N ASP A 685 -16.87 -25.19 -4.95
CA ASP A 685 -16.94 -25.91 -6.23
C ASP A 685 -15.75 -25.63 -7.16
N TYR A 686 -15.00 -24.51 -6.92
CA TYR A 686 -13.88 -24.10 -7.75
C TYR A 686 -12.60 -23.83 -6.95
N ILE A 687 -12.30 -24.72 -5.99
CA ILE A 687 -11.06 -24.68 -5.18
C ILE A 687 -10.00 -25.60 -5.76
N ARG A 688 -8.74 -25.28 -5.48
CA ARG A 688 -7.55 -26.09 -5.78
C ARG A 688 -6.63 -26.13 -4.58
N LYS A 689 -5.82 -27.20 -4.49
CA LYS A 689 -4.82 -27.36 -3.44
C LYS A 689 -3.84 -26.19 -3.43
N THR A 690 -3.56 -25.69 -2.23
CA THR A 690 -2.57 -24.65 -1.96
C THR A 690 -1.15 -25.26 -2.10
N PRO A 691 -0.22 -24.61 -2.83
CA PRO A 691 1.16 -25.06 -2.88
C PRO A 691 1.85 -25.02 -1.51
N GLU A 692 2.72 -25.96 -1.24
CA GLU A 692 3.42 -26.07 0.05
C GLU A 692 4.20 -24.80 0.42
N TRP A 693 4.85 -24.16 -0.55
CA TRP A 693 5.63 -22.93 -0.36
C TRP A 693 4.79 -21.71 0.07
N SER A 694 3.46 -21.76 -0.14
CA SER A 694 2.51 -20.71 0.20
C SER A 694 1.83 -20.91 1.55
N VAL A 695 1.86 -22.13 2.09
CA VAL A 695 1.24 -22.47 3.37
C VAL A 695 1.95 -21.71 4.50
N PHE A 696 1.16 -21.26 5.49
CA PHE A 696 1.70 -20.55 6.66
C PHE A 696 2.78 -21.38 7.38
N GLY A 697 3.92 -20.76 7.69
CA GLY A 697 5.08 -21.41 8.30
C GLY A 697 6.00 -22.14 7.30
N ALA A 698 5.72 -22.07 6.00
CA ALA A 698 6.62 -22.59 4.99
C ALA A 698 7.95 -21.80 4.97
N LYS A 699 9.05 -22.49 4.69
CA LYS A 699 10.40 -21.91 4.64
C LYS A 699 10.50 -20.75 3.64
N GLU A 700 9.75 -20.82 2.56
CA GLU A 700 9.70 -19.84 1.48
C GLU A 700 8.94 -18.56 1.86
N GLY A 701 8.17 -18.57 2.96
CA GLY A 701 7.39 -17.42 3.44
C GLY A 701 6.41 -16.86 2.39
N GLY A 702 5.83 -17.74 1.56
CA GLY A 702 4.89 -17.40 0.49
C GLY A 702 5.53 -16.94 -0.82
N PHE A 703 6.84 -17.12 -0.98
CA PHE A 703 7.52 -16.82 -2.23
C PHE A 703 7.66 -18.08 -3.11
N ASP A 704 7.16 -18.00 -4.35
CA ASP A 704 7.23 -19.12 -5.30
C ASP A 704 8.70 -19.48 -5.61
N PRO A 705 9.19 -20.69 -5.28
CA PRO A 705 10.58 -21.10 -5.49
C PRO A 705 10.96 -21.19 -6.98
N ASN A 706 9.98 -21.29 -7.88
CA ASN A 706 10.21 -21.28 -9.33
C ASN A 706 10.46 -19.89 -9.89
N GLN A 707 10.20 -18.83 -9.10
CA GLN A 707 10.44 -17.46 -9.48
C GLN A 707 11.82 -17.05 -8.93
N THR A 708 12.78 -16.93 -9.83
CA THR A 708 14.13 -16.51 -9.45
C THR A 708 14.39 -15.09 -9.91
N ARG A 709 15.07 -14.29 -9.08
CA ARG A 709 15.69 -13.07 -9.56
C ARG A 709 16.70 -13.46 -10.62
N VAL A 710 16.55 -13.01 -11.87
CA VAL A 710 17.56 -13.19 -12.89
C VAL A 710 18.76 -12.33 -12.51
N ARG A 711 19.66 -12.87 -11.67
CA ARG A 711 21.01 -12.33 -11.55
C ARG A 711 21.70 -12.66 -12.89
N LYS A 712 22.24 -11.65 -13.58
CA LYS A 712 23.17 -11.89 -14.67
C LYS A 712 24.34 -12.69 -14.08
N ILE A 713 24.36 -13.99 -14.31
CA ILE A 713 25.56 -14.81 -14.12
C ILE A 713 26.54 -14.27 -15.19
N ARG A 714 27.48 -13.41 -14.78
CA ARG A 714 28.61 -13.11 -15.64
C ARG A 714 29.42 -14.39 -15.74
N ASN A 715 29.34 -15.06 -16.89
CA ASN A 715 30.30 -16.05 -17.26
C ASN A 715 31.69 -15.36 -17.31
N HIS A 716 32.43 -15.40 -16.20
CA HIS A 716 33.87 -15.26 -16.30
C HIS A 716 34.34 -16.48 -17.09
N PRO A 717 35.03 -16.28 -18.24
CA PRO A 717 35.73 -17.40 -18.85
C PRO A 717 36.69 -17.94 -17.78
N ALA A 718 36.53 -19.20 -17.45
CA ALA A 718 37.49 -19.91 -16.60
C ALA A 718 38.88 -19.66 -17.20
N LYS A 719 39.77 -19.00 -16.46
CA LYS A 719 41.19 -19.02 -16.78
C LYS A 719 41.62 -20.48 -16.54
N GLU A 720 41.69 -21.23 -17.61
CA GLU A 720 42.42 -22.47 -17.60
C GLU A 720 43.85 -22.19 -17.12
N LYS A 721 44.24 -22.91 -16.05
CA LYS A 721 45.63 -22.99 -15.61
C LYS A 721 46.31 -24.07 -16.42
#